data_133f844ed4e9d57459dcbaa30c34048e
#
_entry.id   133f844ed4e9d57459dcbaa30c34048e
#
_cell.length_a   1.000
_cell.length_b   1.000
_cell.length_c   1.000
_cell.angle_alpha   90.00
_cell.angle_beta   90.00
_cell.angle_gamma   90.00
#
_symmetry.space_group_name_H-M   'P 1'
#
loop_
_entity.id
_entity.type
_entity.pdbx_description
1 polymer ?
#
loop_
_entity_poly.entity_id
_entity_poly.type
_entity_poly.pdbx_seq_one_letter_code
_entity_poly.pdbx_strand_id
1 'polypeptide(L)'
;MIIDKNRQIKYFYGHRIFIYLILCLFGLSSSLSVFAQKEKQKQKSKVYIDHADILRYNQMEMPNVQVVKGNVKFRHKDMTLLCDSAYINDQQNTFQAFGHVNFKRKDGTHLTCQRAFYDGFQQTLRARGKVVVRQPFKSLKCDSLDYNMTSNVANYFGGRGILIYGGNVIAADQGDYNTETHDANFYGNVVIRTPKYNINTPTAHGNTETGIMNVVGKSVIRTKRGEIVHTEDGTYNSKTDNMQLNGFSTIKSPQRDIEGNEITYNSITGDATGHGNVKINDKVNKRTMMGEDIVYNSKSGHTEGHGKVKIIDHKEKRTITGEEVIYNANTGHSEGHGNVKIVDELKQRTITGDNLLYNSKTHVGEGKGNVDYIDYKSKHAFKGDYIHYTDTAAIAYGGKPGPVAKDFSKGNDTLFVHADTITMKAFNFNTPQVYRKIFGIDNVRAYRTDVQAVCGLFIANTKDSCLVMYQEPIVWSDNRQLLGDSIKVFMNDSTIREAHIFGNALSIEQLKDKEHYNQVASKTMHAQFLDGKMRTAQAVSNVLTVYYPIEEKDSSIIGLNYLETDTMRIYMSPQQQLEKIWTNKFTSTLYPITQIPPDKVFLPNFHWYETVRPKDKFDIFRKVARKDDSDVRPSEVAAPPRQKFSN
;
A
#
# COMPACT_ATOMS: atom_id res chain seq x y z
N MET A 1 -2.93 -35.59 -1.17
CA MET A 1 -4.05 -35.56 -0.22
C MET A 1 -5.06 -34.56 -0.77
N ILE A 2 -6.08 -35.07 -1.45
CA ILE A 2 -7.10 -34.31 -2.18
C ILE A 2 -8.13 -33.86 -1.13
N ILE A 3 -8.30 -32.58 -0.89
CA ILE A 3 -9.35 -32.04 -0.04
C ILE A 3 -10.39 -31.36 -0.94
N ASP A 4 -11.54 -31.96 -0.85
CA ASP A 4 -12.79 -31.76 -1.57
C ASP A 4 -13.34 -30.33 -1.38
N LYS A 5 -13.54 -29.63 -2.49
CA LYS A 5 -13.97 -28.22 -2.60
C LYS A 5 -15.49 -28.02 -2.59
N ASN A 6 -16.27 -29.02 -2.13
CA ASN A 6 -17.75 -29.04 -2.29
C ASN A 6 -18.57 -28.94 -0.98
N ARG A 7 -18.10 -28.27 0.09
CA ARG A 7 -18.85 -28.19 1.35
C ARG A 7 -19.27 -26.78 1.82
N GLN A 8 -19.16 -25.74 1.01
CA GLN A 8 -19.55 -24.37 1.45
C GLN A 8 -20.74 -23.73 0.71
N ILE A 9 -21.47 -24.43 -0.14
CA ILE A 9 -22.63 -23.85 -0.87
C ILE A 9 -24.00 -24.35 -0.37
N LYS A 10 -24.09 -25.12 0.67
CA LYS A 10 -25.36 -25.67 1.16
C LYS A 10 -26.02 -24.95 2.37
N TYR A 11 -25.46 -23.86 2.89
CA TYR A 11 -26.04 -23.16 4.05
C TYR A 11 -26.81 -21.87 3.73
N PHE A 12 -26.82 -21.40 2.49
CA PHE A 12 -27.51 -20.14 2.11
C PHE A 12 -28.91 -20.30 1.49
N TYR A 13 -29.34 -21.51 1.16
CA TYR A 13 -30.69 -21.75 0.58
C TYR A 13 -31.74 -22.25 1.59
N GLY A 14 -31.36 -22.63 2.80
CA GLY A 14 -32.29 -23.16 3.82
C GLY A 14 -33.14 -22.11 4.55
N HIS A 15 -32.69 -20.85 4.62
CA HIS A 15 -33.40 -19.82 5.40
C HIS A 15 -34.48 -19.05 4.63
N ARG A 16 -34.48 -19.06 3.30
CA ARG A 16 -35.55 -18.41 2.51
C ARG A 16 -36.79 -19.27 2.30
N ILE A 17 -36.68 -20.57 2.38
CA ILE A 17 -37.84 -21.49 2.24
C ILE A 17 -38.62 -21.61 3.57
N PHE A 18 -37.98 -21.41 4.72
CA PHE A 18 -38.64 -21.47 6.02
C PHE A 18 -39.51 -20.23 6.32
N ILE A 19 -39.21 -19.06 5.75
CA ILE A 19 -40.00 -17.83 5.91
C ILE A 19 -41.26 -17.87 5.03
N TYR A 20 -41.26 -18.52 3.87
CA TYR A 20 -42.45 -18.68 3.01
C TYR A 20 -43.43 -19.75 3.51
N LEU A 21 -42.96 -20.73 4.29
CA LEU A 21 -43.84 -21.78 4.87
C LEU A 21 -44.59 -21.31 6.13
N ILE A 22 -44.08 -20.30 6.84
CA ILE A 22 -44.79 -19.68 7.98
C ILE A 22 -45.85 -18.69 7.52
N LEU A 23 -45.73 -18.07 6.35
CA LEU A 23 -46.71 -17.16 5.78
C LEU A 23 -47.89 -17.88 5.11
N CYS A 24 -47.79 -19.15 4.75
CA CYS A 24 -48.87 -19.94 4.19
C CYS A 24 -49.73 -20.69 5.23
N LEU A 25 -49.30 -20.78 6.49
CA LEU A 25 -50.06 -21.45 7.56
C LEU A 25 -50.96 -20.54 8.39
N PHE A 26 -50.92 -19.22 8.16
CA PHE A 26 -51.82 -18.24 8.81
C PHE A 26 -52.97 -17.72 7.90
N GLY A 27 -53.18 -18.33 6.73
CA GLY A 27 -54.14 -17.89 5.72
C GLY A 27 -55.48 -18.66 5.66
N LEU A 28 -55.80 -19.56 6.59
CA LEU A 28 -57.05 -20.33 6.51
C LEU A 28 -57.61 -20.63 7.91
N SER A 29 -58.12 -19.60 8.58
CA SER A 29 -59.19 -19.75 9.58
C SER A 29 -59.76 -18.37 9.95
N SER A 30 -60.48 -17.73 9.02
CA SER A 30 -61.39 -16.63 9.32
C SER A 30 -62.82 -17.18 9.35
N SER A 31 -63.19 -17.80 10.44
CA SER A 31 -64.58 -17.95 10.82
C SER A 31 -65.00 -16.69 11.57
N LEU A 32 -65.93 -16.01 10.98
CA LEU A 32 -66.71 -14.90 11.50
C LEU A 32 -66.98 -15.00 13.01
N SER A 33 -66.40 -14.10 13.78
CA SER A 33 -67.01 -13.59 15.00
C SER A 33 -67.03 -12.07 14.88
N VAL A 34 -68.17 -11.58 14.46
CA VAL A 34 -68.56 -10.17 14.59
C VAL A 34 -68.71 -9.90 16.08
N PHE A 35 -67.58 -9.55 16.73
CA PHE A 35 -67.66 -8.85 18.00
C PHE A 35 -67.87 -7.38 17.68
N ALA A 36 -69.12 -6.93 17.86
CA ALA A 36 -69.39 -5.53 18.01
C ALA A 36 -68.47 -4.97 19.10
N GLN A 37 -67.35 -4.36 18.70
CA GLN A 37 -66.63 -3.46 19.57
C GLN A 37 -67.60 -2.31 19.88
N LYS A 38 -68.25 -2.37 21.01
CA LYS A 38 -68.80 -1.20 21.65
C LYS A 38 -67.67 -0.18 21.70
N GLU A 39 -67.67 0.82 20.82
CA GLU A 39 -66.92 2.04 21.05
C GLU A 39 -67.23 2.46 22.49
N LYS A 40 -66.27 2.28 23.38
CA LYS A 40 -66.32 2.99 24.63
C LYS A 40 -66.27 4.45 24.24
N GLN A 41 -67.42 5.12 24.23
CA GLN A 41 -67.49 6.57 24.20
C GLN A 41 -66.52 7.03 25.30
N LYS A 42 -65.36 7.55 24.87
CA LYS A 42 -64.42 8.22 25.77
C LYS A 42 -65.21 9.28 26.50
N GLN A 43 -65.52 9.04 27.77
CA GLN A 43 -66.23 9.96 28.62
C GLN A 43 -65.54 11.33 28.51
N LYS A 44 -66.21 12.31 27.95
CA LYS A 44 -65.69 13.68 27.77
C LYS A 44 -65.31 14.17 29.14
N SER A 45 -63.99 14.21 29.41
CA SER A 45 -63.47 14.66 30.67
C SER A 45 -63.65 16.18 30.75
N LYS A 46 -64.45 16.62 31.70
CA LYS A 46 -64.76 18.06 31.91
C LYS A 46 -63.59 18.76 32.65
N VAL A 47 -63.38 20.02 32.28
CA VAL A 47 -62.54 20.96 33.05
C VAL A 47 -63.39 21.52 34.21
N TYR A 48 -62.90 21.45 35.45
CA TYR A 48 -63.56 21.99 36.64
C TYR A 48 -62.90 23.29 37.05
N ILE A 49 -63.71 24.31 37.39
CA ILE A 49 -63.25 25.55 38.03
C ILE A 49 -63.25 25.28 39.53
N ASP A 50 -62.05 25.18 40.13
CA ASP A 50 -61.89 25.01 41.58
C ASP A 50 -61.98 26.37 42.33
N HIS A 51 -61.53 27.47 41.68
CA HIS A 51 -61.56 28.82 42.25
C HIS A 51 -61.51 29.88 41.14
N ALA A 52 -62.22 30.98 41.34
CA ALA A 52 -62.11 32.27 40.65
C ALA A 52 -62.76 33.38 41.50
N ASP A 53 -62.18 34.57 41.53
CA ASP A 53 -62.78 35.69 42.27
C ASP A 53 -64.03 36.23 41.57
N ILE A 54 -64.07 36.21 40.23
CA ILE A 54 -65.14 36.72 39.41
C ILE A 54 -65.45 35.72 38.30
N LEU A 55 -66.73 35.34 38.16
CA LEU A 55 -67.29 34.63 37.02
C LEU A 55 -68.26 35.52 36.32
N ARG A 56 -68.08 35.74 35.00
CA ARG A 56 -69.05 36.46 34.12
C ARG A 56 -69.50 35.55 32.97
N TYR A 57 -70.73 35.54 32.71
CA TYR A 57 -71.34 34.88 31.56
C TYR A 57 -72.31 35.87 30.91
N ASN A 58 -72.05 36.30 29.69
CA ASN A 58 -72.88 37.18 28.92
C ASN A 58 -73.19 36.57 27.52
N GLN A 59 -74.34 35.96 27.36
CA GLN A 59 -74.75 35.24 26.15
C GLN A 59 -74.87 36.15 24.91
N MET A 60 -75.16 37.48 25.12
CA MET A 60 -75.30 38.43 24.02
C MET A 60 -73.92 38.93 23.50
N GLU A 61 -72.94 39.12 24.35
CA GLU A 61 -71.60 39.60 23.97
C GLU A 61 -70.67 38.47 23.54
N MET A 62 -70.69 37.34 24.23
CA MET A 62 -69.85 36.16 23.97
C MET A 62 -70.71 34.88 24.15
N PRO A 63 -71.43 34.41 23.10
CA PRO A 63 -72.20 33.19 23.20
C PRO A 63 -71.35 31.98 23.62
N ASN A 64 -71.82 31.25 24.62
CA ASN A 64 -71.18 30.02 25.16
C ASN A 64 -69.78 30.19 25.78
N VAL A 65 -69.34 31.42 26.08
CA VAL A 65 -68.06 31.71 26.73
C VAL A 65 -68.29 32.21 28.15
N GLN A 66 -67.64 31.51 29.09
CA GLN A 66 -67.56 31.96 30.47
C GLN A 66 -66.19 32.71 30.63
N VAL A 67 -66.25 33.88 31.24
CA VAL A 67 -65.04 34.70 31.58
C VAL A 67 -64.82 34.62 33.07
N VAL A 68 -63.65 34.09 33.45
CA VAL A 68 -63.22 34.02 34.87
C VAL A 68 -62.00 34.92 35.12
N LYS A 69 -61.97 35.61 36.24
CA LYS A 69 -60.90 36.54 36.60
C LYS A 69 -60.55 36.45 38.08
N GLY A 70 -59.27 36.67 38.42
CA GLY A 70 -58.71 36.71 39.74
C GLY A 70 -58.46 35.32 40.33
N ASN A 71 -57.21 35.02 40.66
CA ASN A 71 -56.75 33.77 41.28
C ASN A 71 -57.39 32.49 40.69
N VAL A 72 -57.53 32.45 39.37
CA VAL A 72 -58.24 31.38 38.68
C VAL A 72 -57.52 30.07 38.82
N LYS A 73 -58.23 29.01 39.27
CA LYS A 73 -57.74 27.65 39.39
C LYS A 73 -58.62 26.64 38.67
N PHE A 74 -58.06 25.94 37.75
CA PHE A 74 -58.71 24.84 37.04
C PHE A 74 -58.14 23.50 37.42
N ARG A 75 -58.94 22.45 37.32
CA ARG A 75 -58.55 21.07 37.46
C ARG A 75 -59.14 20.24 36.28
N HIS A 76 -58.30 19.45 35.67
CA HIS A 76 -58.70 18.53 34.61
C HIS A 76 -57.89 17.22 34.76
N LYS A 77 -58.55 16.11 35.12
CA LYS A 77 -57.89 14.84 35.43
C LYS A 77 -56.76 15.00 36.47
N ASP A 78 -55.52 14.70 36.07
CA ASP A 78 -54.30 14.78 36.85
C ASP A 78 -53.57 16.15 36.76
N MET A 79 -54.26 17.16 36.14
CA MET A 79 -53.67 18.44 35.83
C MET A 79 -54.34 19.56 36.63
N THR A 80 -53.54 20.52 37.07
CA THR A 80 -54.01 21.78 37.68
C THR A 80 -53.43 22.95 36.91
N LEU A 81 -54.25 23.96 36.60
CA LEU A 81 -53.81 25.19 35.96
C LEU A 81 -54.20 26.37 36.82
N LEU A 82 -53.27 27.31 37.02
CA LEU A 82 -53.45 28.60 37.70
C LEU A 82 -53.22 29.69 36.65
N CYS A 83 -54.03 30.79 36.69
CA CYS A 83 -53.82 31.97 35.86
C CYS A 83 -54.55 33.19 36.44
N ASP A 84 -54.29 34.39 35.89
CA ASP A 84 -54.98 35.61 36.32
C ASP A 84 -56.41 35.71 35.77
N SER A 85 -56.62 35.26 34.54
CA SER A 85 -57.94 35.22 33.91
C SER A 85 -58.04 34.13 32.84
N ALA A 86 -59.24 33.66 32.53
CA ALA A 86 -59.45 32.74 31.45
C ALA A 86 -60.82 32.87 30.76
N TYR A 87 -60.86 32.46 29.51
CA TYR A 87 -62.07 32.26 28.74
C TYR A 87 -62.33 30.76 28.56
N ILE A 88 -63.53 30.30 28.86
CA ILE A 88 -63.95 28.90 28.81
C ILE A 88 -65.12 28.78 27.86
N ASN A 89 -64.99 27.88 26.89
CA ASN A 89 -66.11 27.50 26.02
C ASN A 89 -66.42 26.01 26.23
N ASP A 90 -67.48 25.75 26.97
CA ASP A 90 -67.93 24.40 27.33
C ASP A 90 -68.36 23.57 26.14
N GLN A 91 -68.99 24.22 25.13
CA GLN A 91 -69.47 23.54 23.94
C GLN A 91 -68.31 23.03 23.05
N GLN A 92 -67.28 23.88 22.93
CA GLN A 92 -66.04 23.56 22.15
C GLN A 92 -65.04 22.82 23.02
N ASN A 93 -65.28 22.64 24.29
CA ASN A 93 -64.34 22.07 25.27
C ASN A 93 -62.95 22.73 25.18
N THR A 94 -62.93 24.07 25.09
CA THR A 94 -61.69 24.86 25.00
C THR A 94 -61.58 25.84 26.15
N PHE A 95 -60.31 26.16 26.53
CA PHE A 95 -60.04 27.29 27.39
C PHE A 95 -58.83 28.10 26.92
N GLN A 96 -58.87 29.39 27.18
CA GLN A 96 -57.75 30.32 27.00
C GLN A 96 -57.40 30.96 28.34
N ALA A 97 -56.16 30.76 28.79
CA ALA A 97 -55.65 31.31 30.05
C ALA A 97 -54.70 32.49 29.80
N PHE A 98 -54.78 33.52 30.59
CA PHE A 98 -53.98 34.75 30.48
C PHE A 98 -53.38 35.14 31.81
N GLY A 99 -52.14 35.63 31.77
CA GLY A 99 -51.40 36.14 32.92
C GLY A 99 -50.95 35.02 33.87
N HIS A 100 -49.70 35.01 34.22
CA HIS A 100 -49.06 34.09 35.20
C HIS A 100 -49.53 32.63 35.06
N VAL A 101 -49.72 32.15 33.82
CA VAL A 101 -50.22 30.79 33.57
C VAL A 101 -49.21 29.78 34.13
N ASN A 102 -49.73 28.93 35.02
CA ASN A 102 -48.94 27.92 35.72
C ASN A 102 -49.70 26.58 35.68
N PHE A 103 -49.18 25.68 34.89
CA PHE A 103 -49.76 24.34 34.66
C PHE A 103 -48.91 23.31 35.42
N LYS A 104 -49.57 22.46 36.19
CA LYS A 104 -48.93 21.37 36.94
C LYS A 104 -49.62 20.06 36.69
N ARG A 105 -48.84 18.99 36.50
CA ARG A 105 -49.29 17.62 36.34
C ARG A 105 -48.74 16.70 37.42
N LYS A 106 -49.43 15.63 37.77
CA LYS A 106 -49.03 14.69 38.82
C LYS A 106 -47.72 13.98 38.52
N ASP A 107 -47.30 13.85 37.26
CA ASP A 107 -46.03 13.27 36.83
C ASP A 107 -44.79 14.21 37.12
N GLY A 108 -45.03 15.34 37.74
CA GLY A 108 -44.01 16.34 38.06
C GLY A 108 -43.77 17.35 36.91
N THR A 109 -44.53 17.26 35.81
CA THR A 109 -44.46 18.27 34.73
C THR A 109 -45.03 19.59 35.21
N HIS A 110 -44.24 20.67 35.06
CA HIS A 110 -44.58 22.04 35.40
C HIS A 110 -44.31 22.96 34.22
N LEU A 111 -45.38 23.62 33.68
CA LEU A 111 -45.26 24.57 32.61
C LEU A 111 -45.72 25.95 33.09
N THR A 112 -44.92 26.99 32.79
CA THR A 112 -45.29 28.40 33.01
C THR A 112 -45.19 29.16 31.69
N CYS A 113 -46.14 30.09 31.47
CA CYS A 113 -46.18 30.97 30.29
C CYS A 113 -47.07 32.21 30.54
N GLN A 114 -47.09 33.12 29.57
CA GLN A 114 -47.99 34.31 29.66
C GLN A 114 -49.39 33.99 29.18
N ARG A 115 -49.55 33.13 28.18
CA ARG A 115 -50.85 32.73 27.61
C ARG A 115 -50.85 31.27 27.28
N ALA A 116 -51.98 30.59 27.51
CA ALA A 116 -52.17 29.22 27.10
C ALA A 116 -53.56 29.02 26.46
N PHE A 117 -53.63 28.23 25.40
CA PHE A 117 -54.84 27.76 24.78
C PHE A 117 -54.87 26.23 24.84
N TYR A 118 -55.97 25.67 25.33
CA TYR A 118 -56.18 24.23 25.39
C TYR A 118 -57.45 23.84 24.63
N ASP A 119 -57.36 22.85 23.77
CA ASP A 119 -58.46 22.22 23.09
C ASP A 119 -58.59 20.76 23.59
N GLY A 120 -59.64 20.51 24.36
CA GLY A 120 -59.90 19.21 24.97
C GLY A 120 -60.43 18.15 23.97
N PHE A 121 -60.95 18.54 22.83
CA PHE A 121 -61.37 17.60 21.79
C PHE A 121 -60.15 17.12 20.99
N GLN A 122 -59.28 18.04 20.58
CA GLN A 122 -58.06 17.73 19.87
C GLN A 122 -56.93 17.30 20.80
N GLN A 123 -57.08 17.50 22.10
CA GLN A 123 -56.07 17.25 23.13
C GLN A 123 -54.77 18.01 22.83
N THR A 124 -54.87 19.28 22.45
CA THR A 124 -53.73 20.15 22.14
C THR A 124 -53.61 21.28 23.14
N LEU A 125 -52.36 21.54 23.55
CA LEU A 125 -52.02 22.70 24.40
C LEU A 125 -51.08 23.62 23.60
N ARG A 126 -51.40 24.91 23.54
CA ARG A 126 -50.58 25.95 22.92
C ARG A 126 -50.16 26.95 23.99
N ALA A 127 -48.88 27.06 24.30
CA ALA A 127 -48.33 28.01 25.27
C ALA A 127 -47.55 29.10 24.53
N ARG A 128 -47.69 30.36 24.97
CA ARG A 128 -47.07 31.53 24.35
C ARG A 128 -46.50 32.48 25.40
N GLY A 129 -45.37 33.07 25.08
CA GLY A 129 -44.68 34.09 25.86
C GLY A 129 -43.90 33.52 27.05
N LYS A 130 -42.58 33.55 26.99
CA LYS A 130 -41.66 33.11 28.06
C LYS A 130 -42.02 31.73 28.60
N VAL A 131 -42.23 30.78 27.74
CA VAL A 131 -42.61 29.41 28.09
C VAL A 131 -41.45 28.71 28.78
N VAL A 132 -41.70 28.15 29.97
CA VAL A 132 -40.75 27.29 30.69
C VAL A 132 -41.45 26.00 31.08
N VAL A 133 -40.95 24.86 30.54
CA VAL A 133 -41.36 23.52 30.95
C VAL A 133 -40.32 22.92 31.83
N ARG A 134 -40.71 22.35 32.95
CA ARG A 134 -39.81 21.59 33.86
C ARG A 134 -40.37 20.22 34.12
N GLN A 135 -39.55 19.22 34.07
CA GLN A 135 -39.78 17.83 34.50
C GLN A 135 -38.61 17.38 35.35
N PRO A 136 -38.70 16.28 36.10
CA PRO A 136 -37.55 15.68 36.72
C PRO A 136 -36.44 15.47 35.66
N PHE A 137 -35.25 16.04 35.87
CA PHE A 137 -34.06 15.96 35.00
C PHE A 137 -34.17 16.63 33.62
N LYS A 138 -35.31 17.30 33.25
CA LYS A 138 -35.52 18.00 31.97
C LYS A 138 -36.05 19.39 32.17
N SER A 139 -35.59 20.36 31.39
CA SER A 139 -36.22 21.68 31.32
C SER A 139 -36.10 22.25 29.90
N LEU A 140 -37.17 22.85 29.40
CA LEU A 140 -37.22 23.59 28.14
C LEU A 140 -37.60 25.04 28.41
N LYS A 141 -36.83 25.98 27.87
CA LYS A 141 -37.16 27.42 27.81
C LYS A 141 -37.34 27.81 26.35
N CYS A 142 -38.48 28.42 25.97
CA CYS A 142 -38.73 28.88 24.61
C CYS A 142 -39.76 30.03 24.64
N ASP A 143 -40.05 30.62 23.47
CA ASP A 143 -41.10 31.62 23.37
C ASP A 143 -42.48 30.98 23.17
N SER A 144 -42.57 30.02 22.32
CA SER A 144 -43.82 29.36 21.95
C SER A 144 -43.65 27.83 21.98
N LEU A 145 -44.71 27.14 22.49
CA LEU A 145 -44.74 25.67 22.58
C LEU A 145 -46.12 25.17 22.21
N ASP A 146 -46.24 24.22 21.30
CA ASP A 146 -47.44 23.47 21.00
C ASP A 146 -47.21 22.00 21.40
N TYR A 147 -48.12 21.43 22.17
CA TYR A 147 -48.07 20.04 22.59
C TYR A 147 -49.36 19.31 22.17
N ASN A 148 -49.21 18.28 21.38
CA ASN A 148 -50.27 17.37 21.00
C ASN A 148 -50.18 16.12 21.90
N MET A 149 -51.18 15.94 22.77
CA MET A 149 -51.20 14.83 23.73
C MET A 149 -51.65 13.51 23.09
N THR A 150 -52.21 13.54 21.88
CA THR A 150 -52.58 12.32 21.14
C THR A 150 -51.40 11.71 20.42
N SER A 151 -50.56 12.55 19.79
CA SER A 151 -49.33 12.12 19.11
C SER A 151 -48.10 12.14 20.02
N ASN A 152 -48.23 12.63 21.24
CA ASN A 152 -47.15 12.81 22.19
C ASN A 152 -46.01 13.73 21.71
N VAL A 153 -46.27 14.63 20.75
CA VAL A 153 -45.28 15.53 20.17
C VAL A 153 -45.39 16.94 20.73
N ALA A 154 -44.27 17.46 21.22
CA ALA A 154 -44.09 18.83 21.65
C ALA A 154 -43.24 19.59 20.62
N ASN A 155 -43.75 20.69 20.05
CA ASN A 155 -43.06 21.56 19.10
C ASN A 155 -42.81 22.92 19.74
N TYR A 156 -41.56 23.41 19.74
CA TYR A 156 -41.24 24.78 20.17
C TYR A 156 -40.70 25.61 18.99
N PHE A 157 -41.03 26.90 19.00
CA PHE A 157 -40.72 27.83 17.91
C PHE A 157 -40.84 29.31 18.39
N GLY A 158 -40.62 30.24 17.46
CA GLY A 158 -40.81 31.68 17.72
C GLY A 158 -39.60 32.35 18.38
N GLY A 159 -38.44 31.70 18.34
CA GLY A 159 -37.18 32.20 18.91
C GLY A 159 -36.35 31.07 19.47
N ARG A 160 -35.13 31.41 19.92
CA ARG A 160 -34.17 30.41 20.39
C ARG A 160 -34.67 29.64 21.61
N GLY A 161 -34.90 28.34 21.45
CA GLY A 161 -35.21 27.44 22.56
C GLY A 161 -33.95 26.89 23.22
N ILE A 162 -34.01 26.60 24.51
CA ILE A 162 -32.92 25.96 25.29
C ILE A 162 -33.53 24.75 26.02
N LEU A 163 -33.10 23.56 25.63
CA LEU A 163 -33.43 22.30 26.29
C LEU A 163 -32.25 21.85 27.15
N ILE A 164 -32.50 21.54 28.40
CA ILE A 164 -31.52 20.91 29.30
C ILE A 164 -32.02 19.51 29.66
N TYR A 165 -31.20 18.50 29.44
CA TYR A 165 -31.53 17.12 29.73
C TYR A 165 -30.28 16.31 30.12
N GLY A 166 -30.31 15.67 31.30
CA GLY A 166 -29.24 14.79 31.78
C GLY A 166 -27.83 15.43 31.75
N GLY A 167 -27.72 16.74 32.01
CA GLY A 167 -26.44 17.47 31.91
C GLY A 167 -26.08 17.95 30.49
N ASN A 168 -26.89 17.63 29.48
CA ASN A 168 -26.74 18.17 28.13
C ASN A 168 -27.55 19.46 27.97
N VAL A 169 -27.01 20.41 27.20
CA VAL A 169 -27.67 21.67 26.83
C VAL A 169 -27.79 21.72 25.32
N ILE A 170 -29.02 21.82 24.82
CA ILE A 170 -29.32 21.95 23.40
C ILE A 170 -30.02 23.29 23.16
N ALA A 171 -29.50 24.07 22.25
CA ALA A 171 -30.09 25.36 21.85
C ALA A 171 -30.32 25.35 20.34
N ALA A 172 -31.55 25.67 19.88
CA ALA A 172 -31.93 25.75 18.49
C ALA A 172 -33.07 26.78 18.30
N ASP A 173 -33.28 27.25 17.07
CA ASP A 173 -34.30 28.25 16.79
C ASP A 173 -35.71 27.62 16.85
N GLN A 174 -35.81 26.33 16.53
CA GLN A 174 -37.04 25.53 16.67
C GLN A 174 -36.70 24.06 16.88
N GLY A 175 -37.66 23.29 17.39
CA GLY A 175 -37.48 21.85 17.51
C GLY A 175 -38.74 21.14 17.97
N ASP A 176 -38.74 19.84 17.79
CA ASP A 176 -39.81 18.95 18.26
C ASP A 176 -39.21 17.79 19.08
N TYR A 177 -40.03 17.26 19.95
CA TYR A 177 -39.70 16.11 20.79
C TYR A 177 -40.94 15.21 20.96
N ASN A 178 -40.78 13.94 20.61
CA ASN A 178 -41.77 12.92 20.90
C ASN A 178 -41.51 12.30 22.27
N THR A 179 -42.47 12.48 23.21
CA THR A 179 -42.32 12.03 24.60
C THR A 179 -42.46 10.52 24.77
N GLU A 180 -42.94 9.79 23.76
CA GLU A 180 -43.12 8.34 23.76
C GLU A 180 -41.96 7.63 23.07
N THR A 181 -41.57 8.05 21.84
CA THR A 181 -40.48 7.43 21.09
C THR A 181 -39.12 7.97 21.47
N HIS A 182 -39.09 9.08 22.21
CA HIS A 182 -37.86 9.80 22.62
C HIS A 182 -37.04 10.41 21.45
N ASP A 183 -37.66 10.54 20.27
CA ASP A 183 -37.09 11.22 19.13
C ASP A 183 -37.13 12.74 19.33
N ALA A 184 -36.04 13.40 18.96
CA ALA A 184 -35.89 14.83 19.04
C ALA A 184 -35.27 15.39 17.75
N ASN A 185 -35.90 16.44 17.23
CA ASN A 185 -35.42 17.14 16.04
C ASN A 185 -35.20 18.62 16.37
N PHE A 186 -34.11 19.18 15.88
CA PHE A 186 -33.69 20.56 16.13
C PHE A 186 -33.29 21.23 14.82
N TYR A 187 -33.75 22.44 14.61
CA TYR A 187 -33.60 23.18 13.35
C TYR A 187 -33.15 24.62 13.64
N GLY A 188 -32.24 25.12 12.80
CA GLY A 188 -31.74 26.48 12.86
C GLY A 188 -30.72 26.70 13.98
N ASN A 189 -29.48 27.02 13.61
CA ASN A 189 -28.39 27.40 14.53
C ASN A 189 -28.24 26.45 15.74
N VAL A 190 -28.31 25.14 15.50
CA VAL A 190 -28.30 24.14 16.56
C VAL A 190 -26.94 24.10 17.25
N VAL A 191 -26.94 24.27 18.57
CA VAL A 191 -25.76 24.13 19.42
C VAL A 191 -26.04 23.09 20.50
N ILE A 192 -25.28 22.00 20.51
CA ILE A 192 -25.39 20.92 21.49
C ILE A 192 -24.12 20.92 22.34
N ARG A 193 -24.28 21.02 23.65
CA ARG A 193 -23.18 20.94 24.62
C ARG A 193 -23.44 19.78 25.56
N THR A 194 -22.50 18.85 25.60
CA THR A 194 -22.52 17.67 26.48
C THR A 194 -21.23 17.61 27.30
N PRO A 195 -21.16 16.76 28.33
CA PRO A 195 -19.90 16.52 29.05
C PRO A 195 -18.77 16.05 28.15
N LYS A 196 -19.06 15.36 27.00
CA LYS A 196 -18.06 14.76 26.11
C LYS A 196 -17.73 15.63 24.89
N TYR A 197 -18.69 16.39 24.35
CA TYR A 197 -18.53 17.12 23.08
C TYR A 197 -19.39 18.38 23.00
N ASN A 198 -19.02 19.26 22.07
CA ASN A 198 -19.83 20.39 21.61
C ASN A 198 -20.06 20.25 20.10
N ILE A 199 -21.31 20.40 19.66
CA ILE A 199 -21.71 20.33 18.24
C ILE A 199 -22.33 21.65 17.83
N ASN A 200 -21.95 22.18 16.68
CA ASN A 200 -22.60 23.26 15.97
C ASN A 200 -23.05 22.71 14.61
N THR A 201 -24.32 22.78 14.29
CA THR A 201 -24.93 22.23 13.06
C THR A 201 -26.15 23.04 12.68
N PRO A 202 -26.53 23.11 11.39
CA PRO A 202 -27.82 23.69 11.01
C PRO A 202 -29.02 22.88 11.50
N THR A 203 -28.89 21.53 11.48
CA THR A 203 -29.97 20.61 11.83
C THR A 203 -29.41 19.41 12.59
N ALA A 204 -30.13 18.94 13.61
CA ALA A 204 -29.82 17.71 14.31
C ALA A 204 -31.09 16.87 14.55
N HIS A 205 -30.96 15.57 14.34
CA HIS A 205 -31.97 14.57 14.66
C HIS A 205 -31.38 13.57 15.63
N GLY A 206 -32.08 13.23 16.68
CA GLY A 206 -31.52 12.30 17.66
C GLY A 206 -32.59 11.55 18.43
N ASN A 207 -32.16 10.47 19.07
CA ASN A 207 -33.00 9.72 19.99
C ASN A 207 -32.32 9.71 21.36
N THR A 208 -33.00 10.24 22.36
CA THR A 208 -32.41 10.44 23.70
C THR A 208 -32.27 9.13 24.48
N GLU A 209 -32.92 8.06 24.06
CA GLU A 209 -32.82 6.73 24.68
C GLU A 209 -31.66 5.93 24.08
N THR A 210 -31.57 5.88 22.75
CA THR A 210 -30.51 5.13 22.06
C THR A 210 -29.16 5.85 22.13
N GLY A 211 -29.16 7.18 22.29
CA GLY A 211 -27.96 8.01 22.28
C GLY A 211 -27.37 8.24 20.89
N ILE A 212 -28.14 7.93 19.83
CA ILE A 212 -27.77 8.18 18.44
C ILE A 212 -28.19 9.60 18.07
N MET A 213 -27.32 10.33 17.39
CA MET A 213 -27.56 11.67 16.89
C MET A 213 -27.04 11.80 15.46
N ASN A 214 -27.85 12.33 14.58
CA ASN A 214 -27.51 12.67 13.21
C ASN A 214 -27.39 14.20 13.12
N VAL A 215 -26.35 14.68 12.45
CA VAL A 215 -26.16 16.09 12.10
C VAL A 215 -26.27 16.23 10.59
N VAL A 216 -26.95 17.28 10.13
CA VAL A 216 -27.20 17.53 8.71
C VAL A 216 -26.82 18.97 8.37
N GLY A 217 -26.08 19.15 7.29
CA GLY A 217 -25.48 20.40 6.87
C GLY A 217 -24.11 20.65 7.52
N LYS A 218 -23.41 21.70 7.12
CA LYS A 218 -22.05 22.02 7.56
C LYS A 218 -21.95 22.06 9.09
N SER A 219 -21.37 21.01 9.63
CA SER A 219 -21.32 20.73 11.07
C SER A 219 -19.91 20.74 11.60
N VAL A 220 -19.74 21.20 12.85
CA VAL A 220 -18.47 21.17 13.57
C VAL A 220 -18.69 20.49 14.91
N ILE A 221 -18.00 19.38 15.14
CA ILE A 221 -18.03 18.63 16.39
C ILE A 221 -16.67 18.81 17.07
N ARG A 222 -16.67 19.27 18.34
CA ARG A 222 -15.45 19.37 19.16
C ARG A 222 -15.59 18.46 20.37
N THR A 223 -14.69 17.49 20.50
CA THR A 223 -14.67 16.59 21.64
C THR A 223 -13.83 17.17 22.78
N LYS A 224 -14.06 16.71 24.00
CA LYS A 224 -13.23 17.10 25.16
C LYS A 224 -11.81 16.52 25.12
N ARG A 225 -11.56 15.54 24.23
CA ARG A 225 -10.22 14.96 23.95
C ARG A 225 -9.38 15.80 22.98
N GLY A 226 -9.93 16.91 22.48
CA GLY A 226 -9.24 17.81 21.57
C GLY A 226 -9.43 17.49 20.08
N GLU A 227 -10.37 16.62 19.75
CA GLU A 227 -10.71 16.33 18.36
C GLU A 227 -11.64 17.40 17.81
N ILE A 228 -11.41 17.81 16.57
CA ILE A 228 -12.27 18.71 15.80
C ILE A 228 -12.68 17.99 14.52
N VAL A 229 -13.98 17.77 14.37
CA VAL A 229 -14.58 17.12 13.20
C VAL A 229 -15.34 18.18 12.39
N HIS A 230 -15.09 18.21 11.08
CA HIS A 230 -15.89 18.95 10.12
C HIS A 230 -16.55 17.94 9.19
N THR A 231 -17.86 18.02 9.03
CA THR A 231 -18.64 17.13 8.16
C THR A 231 -19.86 17.87 7.63
N GLU A 232 -20.43 17.40 6.52
CA GLU A 232 -21.71 17.90 6.00
C GLU A 232 -22.87 17.02 6.45
N ASP A 233 -22.61 15.75 6.75
CA ASP A 233 -23.58 14.79 7.27
C ASP A 233 -22.86 13.77 8.14
N GLY A 234 -23.48 13.35 9.23
CA GLY A 234 -22.87 12.35 10.07
C GLY A 234 -23.75 11.86 11.21
N THR A 235 -23.46 10.65 11.64
CA THR A 235 -24.08 10.00 12.79
C THR A 235 -23.06 9.84 13.90
N TYR A 236 -23.43 10.20 15.11
CA TYR A 236 -22.65 9.96 16.31
C TYR A 236 -23.45 9.11 17.31
N ASN A 237 -22.82 8.05 17.83
CA ASN A 237 -23.38 7.24 18.90
C ASN A 237 -22.67 7.53 20.22
N SER A 238 -23.35 8.21 21.16
CA SER A 238 -22.78 8.65 22.45
C SER A 238 -22.49 7.51 23.43
N LYS A 239 -23.06 6.30 23.21
CA LYS A 239 -22.82 5.12 24.04
C LYS A 239 -21.57 4.36 23.64
N THR A 240 -21.29 4.29 22.34
CA THR A 240 -20.14 3.56 21.76
C THR A 240 -18.97 4.46 21.35
N ASP A 241 -19.20 5.78 21.35
CA ASP A 241 -18.28 6.80 20.84
C ASP A 241 -17.86 6.59 19.37
N ASN A 242 -18.73 5.92 18.58
CA ASN A 242 -18.54 5.75 17.13
C ASN A 242 -19.13 6.94 16.39
N MET A 243 -18.40 7.40 15.38
CA MET A 243 -18.82 8.37 14.38
C MET A 243 -18.86 7.72 13.00
N GLN A 244 -19.90 7.99 12.24
CA GLN A 244 -19.99 7.72 10.81
C GLN A 244 -20.25 9.05 10.12
N LEU A 245 -19.33 9.47 9.27
CA LEU A 245 -19.35 10.76 8.58
C LEU A 245 -19.49 10.51 7.10
N ASN A 246 -20.46 11.17 6.48
CA ASN A 246 -20.79 11.04 5.06
C ASN A 246 -20.49 12.36 4.35
N GLY A 247 -20.09 12.27 3.09
CA GLY A 247 -19.54 13.41 2.36
C GLY A 247 -18.13 13.77 2.86
N PHE A 248 -17.43 14.66 2.16
CA PHE A 248 -16.07 15.02 2.52
C PHE A 248 -15.98 15.54 3.96
N SER A 249 -15.25 14.80 4.77
CA SER A 249 -15.14 15.03 6.20
C SER A 249 -13.68 15.09 6.64
N THR A 250 -13.41 15.84 7.70
CA THR A 250 -12.08 15.92 8.30
C THR A 250 -12.16 15.76 9.81
N ILE A 251 -11.25 14.97 10.36
CA ILE A 251 -11.05 14.81 11.80
C ILE A 251 -9.64 15.28 12.11
N LYS A 252 -9.50 16.29 12.95
CA LYS A 252 -8.19 16.78 13.45
C LYS A 252 -8.07 16.48 14.93
N SER A 253 -7.01 15.77 15.33
CA SER A 253 -6.75 15.44 16.72
C SER A 253 -5.27 15.67 17.08
N PRO A 254 -4.90 15.68 18.36
CA PRO A 254 -3.50 15.73 18.78
C PRO A 254 -2.67 14.57 18.26
N GLN A 255 -3.29 13.38 18.10
CA GLN A 255 -2.60 12.16 17.68
C GLN A 255 -2.61 11.96 16.17
N ARG A 256 -3.67 12.38 15.46
CA ARG A 256 -3.85 12.13 14.03
C ARG A 256 -4.82 13.08 13.35
N ASP A 257 -4.62 13.26 12.04
CA ASP A 257 -5.62 13.89 11.18
C ASP A 257 -6.12 12.85 10.18
N ILE A 258 -7.44 12.86 9.91
CA ILE A 258 -8.10 11.95 8.97
C ILE A 258 -8.95 12.79 8.05
N GLU A 259 -8.91 12.54 6.75
CA GLU A 259 -9.78 13.14 5.75
C GLU A 259 -10.23 12.08 4.73
N GLY A 260 -11.45 12.21 4.21
CA GLY A 260 -12.05 11.28 3.25
C GLY A 260 -13.52 11.62 2.97
N ASN A 261 -14.13 10.94 2.00
CA ASN A 261 -15.55 11.18 1.66
C ASN A 261 -16.51 10.46 2.60
N GLU A 262 -16.15 9.25 3.05
CA GLU A 262 -16.89 8.49 4.06
C GLU A 262 -15.89 8.04 5.13
N ILE A 263 -16.13 8.38 6.38
CA ILE A 263 -15.24 8.03 7.48
C ILE A 263 -16.04 7.38 8.61
N THR A 264 -15.63 6.20 9.03
CA THR A 264 -16.03 5.62 10.32
C THR A 264 -14.87 5.79 11.30
N TYR A 265 -15.14 6.34 12.46
CA TYR A 265 -14.11 6.62 13.46
C TYR A 265 -14.60 6.32 14.88
N ASN A 266 -13.80 5.63 15.67
CA ASN A 266 -14.03 5.44 17.10
C ASN A 266 -13.09 6.31 17.91
N SER A 267 -13.62 7.27 18.68
CA SER A 267 -12.82 8.23 19.41
C SER A 267 -12.13 7.65 20.67
N ILE A 268 -12.53 6.44 21.11
CA ILE A 268 -11.90 5.75 22.25
C ILE A 268 -10.71 4.93 21.78
N THR A 269 -10.90 4.10 20.76
CA THR A 269 -9.86 3.18 20.27
C THR A 269 -8.92 3.87 19.29
N GLY A 270 -9.42 4.91 18.59
CA GLY A 270 -8.73 5.59 17.52
C GLY A 270 -8.69 4.81 16.21
N ASP A 271 -9.52 3.77 16.09
CA ASP A 271 -9.68 3.01 14.85
C ASP A 271 -10.47 3.82 13.85
N ALA A 272 -10.10 3.72 12.59
CA ALA A 272 -10.73 4.43 11.50
C ALA A 272 -10.85 3.56 10.27
N THR A 273 -11.97 3.70 9.56
CA THR A 273 -12.11 3.24 8.18
C THR A 273 -12.50 4.44 7.34
N GLY A 274 -11.96 4.54 6.15
CA GLY A 274 -12.30 5.61 5.22
C GLY A 274 -12.48 5.08 3.82
N HIS A 275 -13.37 5.72 3.08
CA HIS A 275 -13.65 5.46 1.67
C HIS A 275 -13.64 6.77 0.88
N GLY A 276 -13.09 6.74 -0.34
CA GLY A 276 -13.00 7.89 -1.25
C GLY A 276 -11.98 8.94 -0.84
N ASN A 277 -10.80 8.94 -1.49
CA ASN A 277 -9.71 9.91 -1.26
C ASN A 277 -9.26 10.00 0.20
N VAL A 278 -9.08 8.86 0.84
CA VAL A 278 -8.72 8.81 2.26
C VAL A 278 -7.27 9.22 2.48
N LYS A 279 -7.06 10.07 3.48
CA LYS A 279 -5.74 10.39 4.00
C LYS A 279 -5.72 10.38 5.51
N ILE A 280 -4.82 9.62 6.09
CA ILE A 280 -4.60 9.53 7.53
C ILE A 280 -3.17 9.97 7.82
N ASN A 281 -3.01 11.01 8.64
CA ASN A 281 -1.72 11.50 9.11
C ASN A 281 -1.56 11.14 10.58
N ASP A 282 -0.82 10.07 10.89
CA ASP A 282 -0.48 9.65 12.24
C ASP A 282 0.71 10.46 12.75
N LYS A 283 0.45 11.45 13.62
CA LYS A 283 1.45 12.37 14.18
C LYS A 283 2.36 11.69 15.20
N VAL A 284 1.86 10.65 15.88
CA VAL A 284 2.60 9.91 16.91
C VAL A 284 3.66 9.03 16.25
N ASN A 285 3.25 8.25 15.27
CA ASN A 285 4.15 7.35 14.55
C ASN A 285 4.86 8.03 13.37
N LYS A 286 4.55 9.30 13.08
CA LYS A 286 5.08 10.09 11.96
C LYS A 286 4.86 9.37 10.62
N ARG A 287 3.60 8.99 10.34
CA ARG A 287 3.20 8.28 9.12
C ARG A 287 2.05 8.98 8.43
N THR A 288 2.09 8.96 7.11
CA THR A 288 0.98 9.40 6.26
C THR A 288 0.55 8.24 5.38
N MET A 289 -0.75 7.95 5.36
CA MET A 289 -1.38 6.89 4.57
C MET A 289 -2.43 7.51 3.68
N MET A 290 -2.44 7.14 2.40
CA MET A 290 -3.37 7.63 1.38
C MET A 290 -3.83 6.47 0.51
N GLY A 291 -5.10 6.47 0.10
CA GLY A 291 -5.72 5.47 -0.77
C GLY A 291 -7.19 5.78 -1.02
N GLU A 292 -7.83 5.01 -1.87
CA GLU A 292 -9.29 5.11 -2.05
C GLU A 292 -10.01 4.57 -0.81
N ASP A 293 -9.59 3.39 -0.33
CA ASP A 293 -10.08 2.76 0.88
C ASP A 293 -8.93 2.54 1.86
N ILE A 294 -9.13 2.89 3.12
CA ILE A 294 -8.15 2.63 4.17
C ILE A 294 -8.85 2.11 5.42
N VAL A 295 -8.37 0.98 5.93
CA VAL A 295 -8.67 0.46 7.26
C VAL A 295 -7.46 0.68 8.14
N TYR A 296 -7.63 1.38 9.25
CA TYR A 296 -6.57 1.69 10.19
C TYR A 296 -6.96 1.28 11.61
N ASN A 297 -6.13 0.45 12.25
CA ASN A 297 -6.25 0.08 13.65
C ASN A 297 -5.09 0.69 14.44
N SER A 298 -5.38 1.65 15.30
CA SER A 298 -4.35 2.42 15.99
C SER A 298 -3.62 1.61 17.06
N LYS A 299 -4.27 0.63 17.66
CA LYS A 299 -3.73 -0.19 18.76
C LYS A 299 -2.79 -1.27 18.26
N SER A 300 -3.16 -1.96 17.20
CA SER A 300 -2.33 -2.99 16.56
C SER A 300 -1.30 -2.41 15.59
N GLY A 301 -1.45 -1.13 15.17
CA GLY A 301 -0.65 -0.51 14.13
C GLY A 301 -0.88 -1.10 12.74
N HIS A 302 -2.01 -1.80 12.56
CA HIS A 302 -2.41 -2.39 11.28
C HIS A 302 -3.04 -1.34 10.39
N THR A 303 -2.63 -1.35 9.12
CA THR A 303 -3.19 -0.53 8.05
C THR A 303 -3.40 -1.42 6.83
N GLU A 304 -4.55 -1.38 6.25
CA GLU A 304 -4.88 -2.00 4.97
C GLU A 304 -5.44 -0.92 4.06
N GLY A 305 -4.89 -0.81 2.87
CA GLY A 305 -5.28 0.20 1.90
C GLY A 305 -5.50 -0.41 0.53
N HIS A 306 -6.51 0.08 -0.19
CA HIS A 306 -6.87 -0.30 -1.53
C HIS A 306 -6.99 0.94 -2.43
N GLY A 307 -6.71 0.79 -3.72
CA GLY A 307 -6.80 1.84 -4.72
C GLY A 307 -5.71 2.90 -4.60
N LYS A 308 -4.61 2.74 -5.38
CA LYS A 308 -3.48 3.69 -5.45
C LYS A 308 -2.92 4.07 -4.08
N VAL A 309 -2.67 3.05 -3.27
CA VAL A 309 -2.20 3.24 -1.89
C VAL A 309 -0.80 3.86 -1.87
N LYS A 310 -0.61 4.82 -0.96
CA LYS A 310 0.70 5.38 -0.65
C LYS A 310 0.86 5.50 0.87
N ILE A 311 1.88 4.83 1.42
CA ILE A 311 2.25 4.92 2.82
C ILE A 311 3.63 5.58 2.91
N ILE A 312 3.74 6.64 3.71
CA ILE A 312 4.99 7.37 3.95
C ILE A 312 5.33 7.24 5.42
N ASP A 313 6.42 6.57 5.74
CA ASP A 313 7.03 6.57 7.07
C ASP A 313 8.10 7.67 7.12
N HIS A 314 7.76 8.79 7.77
CA HIS A 314 8.65 9.95 7.87
C HIS A 314 9.84 9.71 8.80
N LYS A 315 9.75 8.74 9.73
CA LYS A 315 10.84 8.39 10.63
C LYS A 315 11.89 7.56 9.92
N GLU A 316 11.44 6.53 9.22
CA GLU A 316 12.31 5.64 8.45
C GLU A 316 12.63 6.18 7.04
N LYS A 317 12.06 7.33 6.66
CA LYS A 317 12.14 7.91 5.29
C LYS A 317 11.84 6.87 4.22
N ARG A 318 10.77 6.11 4.42
CA ARG A 318 10.35 5.04 3.52
C ARG A 318 9.00 5.37 2.92
N THR A 319 8.89 5.16 1.62
CA THR A 319 7.61 5.27 0.88
C THR A 319 7.28 3.92 0.28
N ILE A 320 6.04 3.47 0.47
CA ILE A 320 5.48 2.25 -0.12
C ILE A 320 4.28 2.68 -0.97
N THR A 321 4.22 2.23 -2.21
CA THR A 321 3.08 2.44 -3.11
C THR A 321 2.66 1.12 -3.75
N GLY A 322 1.38 0.95 -4.04
CA GLY A 322 0.81 -0.22 -4.68
C GLY A 322 -0.69 -0.02 -4.92
N GLU A 323 -1.34 -0.91 -5.63
CA GLU A 323 -2.80 -0.89 -5.75
C GLU A 323 -3.45 -1.34 -4.44
N GLU A 324 -2.82 -2.29 -3.75
CA GLU A 324 -3.21 -2.79 -2.46
C GLU A 324 -1.97 -2.89 -1.56
N VAL A 325 -2.07 -2.40 -0.32
CA VAL A 325 -0.95 -2.45 0.64
C VAL A 325 -1.46 -2.79 2.03
N ILE A 326 -0.90 -3.85 2.61
CA ILE A 326 -1.08 -4.23 4.01
C ILE A 326 0.20 -3.88 4.76
N TYR A 327 0.08 -3.11 5.82
CA TYR A 327 1.19 -2.69 6.66
C TYR A 327 0.88 -2.87 8.13
N ASN A 328 1.79 -3.46 8.88
CA ASN A 328 1.66 -3.58 10.33
C ASN A 328 2.91 -3.07 11.04
N ALA A 329 2.77 -1.94 11.70
CA ALA A 329 3.86 -1.26 12.38
C ALA A 329 4.46 -2.06 13.55
N ASN A 330 3.61 -2.81 14.26
CA ASN A 330 4.02 -3.54 15.47
C ASN A 330 4.77 -4.83 15.13
N THR A 331 4.42 -5.50 14.04
CA THR A 331 5.08 -6.72 13.58
C THR A 331 6.20 -6.45 12.58
N GLY A 332 6.21 -5.26 11.97
CA GLY A 332 7.13 -4.91 10.89
C GLY A 332 6.75 -5.51 9.53
N HIS A 333 5.58 -6.15 9.44
CA HIS A 333 5.08 -6.76 8.20
C HIS A 333 4.63 -5.70 7.21
N SER A 334 4.99 -5.88 5.96
CA SER A 334 4.54 -5.08 4.82
C SER A 334 4.28 -6.02 3.65
N GLU A 335 3.12 -5.93 3.05
CA GLU A 335 2.72 -6.69 1.87
C GLU A 335 2.08 -5.72 0.88
N GLY A 336 2.43 -5.84 -0.38
CA GLY A 336 1.88 -4.99 -1.43
C GLY A 336 1.60 -5.79 -2.69
N HIS A 337 0.52 -5.43 -3.37
CA HIS A 337 0.06 -6.04 -4.62
C HIS A 337 -0.22 -4.95 -5.66
N GLY A 338 0.04 -5.28 -6.93
CA GLY A 338 -0.19 -4.40 -8.07
C GLY A 338 0.81 -3.23 -8.16
N ASN A 339 1.85 -3.38 -9.01
CA ASN A 339 2.87 -2.36 -9.27
C ASN A 339 3.47 -1.76 -8.00
N VAL A 340 3.88 -2.61 -7.09
CA VAL A 340 4.42 -2.20 -5.80
C VAL A 340 5.77 -1.53 -5.97
N LYS A 341 5.96 -0.39 -5.30
CA LYS A 341 7.25 0.29 -5.21
C LYS A 341 7.56 0.67 -3.78
N ILE A 342 8.72 0.26 -3.30
CA ILE A 342 9.27 0.62 -2.00
C ILE A 342 10.52 1.47 -2.22
N VAL A 343 10.53 2.69 -1.69
CA VAL A 343 11.70 3.58 -1.71
C VAL A 343 12.16 3.77 -0.27
N ASP A 344 13.41 3.41 0.01
CA ASP A 344 14.08 3.62 1.30
C ASP A 344 15.21 4.64 1.08
N GLU A 345 14.93 5.91 1.43
CA GLU A 345 15.88 7.01 1.21
C GLU A 345 17.10 6.91 2.13
N LEU A 346 16.93 6.42 3.36
CA LEU A 346 18.05 6.27 4.31
C LEU A 346 19.05 5.23 3.82
N LYS A 347 18.56 4.14 3.25
CA LYS A 347 19.41 3.07 2.70
C LYS A 347 19.76 3.29 1.24
N GLN A 348 19.19 4.33 0.59
CA GLN A 348 19.33 4.62 -0.84
C GLN A 348 18.96 3.43 -1.71
N ARG A 349 17.80 2.82 -1.46
CA ARG A 349 17.32 1.61 -2.13
C ARG A 349 15.94 1.80 -2.70
N THR A 350 15.70 1.16 -3.84
CA THR A 350 14.38 1.06 -4.45
C THR A 350 14.10 -0.39 -4.78
N ILE A 351 12.90 -0.86 -4.46
CA ILE A 351 12.42 -2.19 -4.81
C ILE A 351 11.09 -2.00 -5.54
N THR A 352 10.94 -2.64 -6.69
CA THR A 352 9.67 -2.69 -7.42
C THR A 352 9.32 -4.13 -7.76
N GLY A 353 8.03 -4.42 -7.91
CA GLY A 353 7.55 -5.75 -8.29
C GLY A 353 6.02 -5.77 -8.33
N ASP A 354 5.46 -6.83 -8.92
CA ASP A 354 4.00 -6.97 -8.96
C ASP A 354 3.44 -7.29 -7.58
N ASN A 355 4.16 -8.14 -6.81
CA ASN A 355 3.84 -8.48 -5.43
C ASN A 355 5.11 -8.46 -4.58
N LEU A 356 5.09 -7.74 -3.49
CA LEU A 356 6.21 -7.65 -2.56
C LEU A 356 5.75 -7.92 -1.13
N LEU A 357 6.50 -8.77 -0.44
CA LEU A 357 6.36 -9.05 0.99
C LEU A 357 7.68 -8.71 1.69
N TYR A 358 7.61 -7.98 2.78
CA TYR A 358 8.78 -7.61 3.57
C TYR A 358 8.47 -7.55 5.06
N ASN A 359 9.37 -8.09 5.87
CA ASN A 359 9.30 -7.92 7.31
C ASN A 359 10.53 -7.16 7.82
N SER A 360 10.30 -5.97 8.36
CA SER A 360 11.37 -5.06 8.79
C SER A 360 12.08 -5.50 10.08
N LYS A 361 11.50 -6.43 10.85
CA LYS A 361 12.11 -6.97 12.08
C LYS A 361 12.96 -8.21 11.83
N THR A 362 12.50 -9.07 10.93
CA THR A 362 13.24 -10.29 10.56
C THR A 362 14.13 -10.09 9.35
N HIS A 363 14.00 -8.96 8.65
CA HIS A 363 14.69 -8.60 7.41
C HIS A 363 14.50 -9.61 6.28
N VAL A 364 13.41 -10.38 6.34
CA VAL A 364 13.03 -11.31 5.28
C VAL A 364 12.17 -10.57 4.26
N GLY A 365 12.51 -10.74 2.98
CA GLY A 365 11.75 -10.19 1.86
C GLY A 365 11.52 -11.22 0.78
N GLU A 366 10.37 -11.12 0.13
CA GLU A 366 9.96 -11.91 -1.02
C GLU A 366 9.32 -11.01 -2.05
N GLY A 367 9.69 -11.19 -3.32
CA GLY A 367 9.10 -10.48 -4.44
C GLY A 367 8.74 -11.45 -5.56
N LYS A 368 7.60 -11.22 -6.19
CA LYS A 368 7.08 -11.99 -7.32
C LYS A 368 6.61 -11.06 -8.43
N GLY A 369 6.91 -11.41 -9.66
CA GLY A 369 6.54 -10.66 -10.86
C GLY A 369 7.36 -9.38 -11.05
N ASN A 370 8.21 -9.35 -12.06
CA ASN A 370 9.01 -8.19 -12.49
C ASN A 370 9.77 -7.48 -11.36
N VAL A 371 10.32 -8.25 -10.42
CA VAL A 371 11.02 -7.67 -9.26
C VAL A 371 12.32 -7.01 -9.70
N ASP A 372 12.49 -5.72 -9.38
CA ASP A 372 13.73 -4.97 -9.63
C ASP A 372 14.18 -4.31 -8.31
N TYR A 373 15.38 -4.65 -7.87
CA TYR A 373 16.04 -4.12 -6.69
C TYR A 373 17.22 -3.27 -7.12
N ILE A 374 17.28 -2.03 -6.66
CA ILE A 374 18.37 -1.11 -6.96
C ILE A 374 18.95 -0.57 -5.65
N ASP A 375 20.23 -0.75 -5.45
CA ASP A 375 21.02 -0.13 -4.36
C ASP A 375 21.93 0.95 -4.96
N TYR A 376 21.53 2.20 -4.78
CA TYR A 376 22.27 3.35 -5.33
C TYR A 376 23.60 3.62 -4.58
N LYS A 377 23.67 3.19 -3.31
CA LYS A 377 24.90 3.36 -2.51
C LYS A 377 26.00 2.41 -2.97
N SER A 378 25.67 1.16 -3.15
CA SER A 378 26.62 0.16 -3.64
C SER A 378 26.73 0.13 -5.15
N LYS A 379 25.84 0.84 -5.87
CA LYS A 379 25.75 0.88 -7.35
C LYS A 379 25.50 -0.49 -7.98
N HIS A 380 24.67 -1.28 -7.35
CA HIS A 380 24.25 -2.59 -7.85
C HIS A 380 22.74 -2.63 -8.03
N ALA A 381 22.30 -3.38 -9.02
CA ALA A 381 20.88 -3.67 -9.21
C ALA A 381 20.70 -5.16 -9.51
N PHE A 382 19.51 -5.65 -9.19
CA PHE A 382 19.17 -7.04 -9.34
C PHE A 382 17.72 -7.18 -9.79
N LYS A 383 17.50 -7.89 -10.87
CA LYS A 383 16.17 -8.10 -11.45
C LYS A 383 15.90 -9.60 -11.58
N GLY A 384 14.65 -10.02 -11.32
CA GLY A 384 14.17 -11.39 -11.49
C GLY A 384 12.66 -11.46 -11.39
N ASP A 385 12.08 -12.59 -11.74
CA ASP A 385 10.63 -12.80 -11.59
C ASP A 385 10.27 -13.22 -10.17
N TYR A 386 11.13 -14.03 -9.56
CA TYR A 386 11.05 -14.38 -8.15
C TYR A 386 12.36 -14.01 -7.45
N ILE A 387 12.24 -13.28 -6.34
CA ILE A 387 13.37 -12.95 -5.47
C ILE A 387 12.97 -13.22 -4.03
N HIS A 388 13.79 -13.99 -3.32
CA HIS A 388 13.71 -14.14 -1.87
C HIS A 388 15.03 -13.75 -1.24
N TYR A 389 15.01 -12.98 -0.16
CA TYR A 389 16.21 -12.60 0.55
C TYR A 389 16.03 -12.56 2.06
N THR A 390 17.15 -12.79 2.75
CA THR A 390 17.34 -12.63 4.18
C THR A 390 18.64 -11.86 4.42
N ASP A 391 18.98 -11.58 5.65
CA ASP A 391 20.27 -10.94 5.98
C ASP A 391 21.48 -11.76 5.51
N THR A 392 21.34 -13.09 5.41
CA THR A 392 22.44 -14.01 5.13
C THR A 392 22.38 -14.68 3.76
N ALA A 393 21.25 -14.63 3.08
CA ALA A 393 21.07 -15.30 1.80
C ALA A 393 20.10 -14.56 0.88
N ALA A 394 20.30 -14.70 -0.42
CA ALA A 394 19.33 -14.28 -1.43
C ALA A 394 19.29 -15.30 -2.57
N ILE A 395 18.15 -15.45 -3.21
CA ILE A 395 17.96 -16.25 -4.41
C ILE A 395 17.02 -15.54 -5.37
N ALA A 396 17.35 -15.61 -6.66
CA ALA A 396 16.46 -15.18 -7.73
C ALA A 396 16.47 -16.19 -8.85
N TYR A 397 15.30 -16.44 -9.41
CA TYR A 397 15.09 -17.33 -10.54
C TYR A 397 13.79 -16.99 -11.28
N GLY A 398 13.59 -17.64 -12.43
CA GLY A 398 12.36 -17.56 -13.18
C GLY A 398 12.22 -16.30 -14.04
N GLY A 399 11.15 -16.25 -14.79
CA GLY A 399 10.79 -15.16 -15.69
C GLY A 399 11.29 -15.28 -17.11
N LYS A 400 10.77 -14.38 -17.94
CA LYS A 400 11.23 -14.17 -19.33
C LYS A 400 11.34 -12.65 -19.54
N PRO A 401 12.53 -12.08 -19.61
CA PRO A 401 13.84 -12.74 -19.44
C PRO A 401 14.12 -13.14 -17.98
N GLY A 402 15.00 -14.10 -17.75
CA GLY A 402 15.40 -14.56 -16.40
C GLY A 402 16.18 -13.53 -15.58
N PRO A 403 16.71 -13.92 -14.42
CA PRO A 403 17.36 -12.99 -13.51
C PRO A 403 18.62 -12.36 -14.12
N VAL A 404 18.87 -11.10 -13.75
CA VAL A 404 20.05 -10.35 -14.14
C VAL A 404 20.58 -9.52 -12.96
N ALA A 405 21.87 -9.61 -12.71
CA ALA A 405 22.61 -8.71 -11.84
C ALA A 405 23.25 -7.59 -12.67
N LYS A 406 23.32 -6.38 -12.12
CA LYS A 406 23.93 -5.22 -12.76
C LYS A 406 24.92 -4.57 -11.80
N ASP A 407 26.09 -4.23 -12.31
CA ASP A 407 27.06 -3.37 -11.62
C ASP A 407 27.28 -2.12 -12.46
N PHE A 408 26.86 -0.96 -11.94
CA PHE A 408 27.00 0.35 -12.57
C PHE A 408 27.99 1.27 -11.84
N SER A 409 28.95 0.68 -11.12
CA SER A 409 30.01 1.40 -10.39
C SER A 409 30.90 2.21 -11.33
N LYS A 410 31.07 1.78 -12.58
CA LYS A 410 31.84 2.47 -13.63
C LYS A 410 31.04 3.56 -14.40
N GLY A 411 29.96 4.07 -13.86
CA GLY A 411 29.17 5.09 -14.53
C GLY A 411 28.39 4.57 -15.74
N ASN A 412 28.73 5.02 -16.95
CA ASN A 412 28.00 4.66 -18.17
C ASN A 412 28.27 3.24 -18.68
N ASP A 413 29.26 2.54 -18.16
CA ASP A 413 29.68 1.20 -18.60
C ASP A 413 29.25 0.13 -17.59
N THR A 414 27.96 -0.21 -17.63
CA THR A 414 27.35 -1.18 -16.71
C THR A 414 27.69 -2.62 -17.13
N LEU A 415 28.15 -3.42 -16.17
CA LEU A 415 28.26 -4.86 -16.31
C LEU A 415 26.89 -5.51 -16.05
N PHE A 416 26.41 -6.30 -17.00
CA PHE A 416 25.20 -7.13 -16.90
C PHE A 416 25.58 -8.60 -16.82
N VAL A 417 25.06 -9.32 -15.84
CA VAL A 417 25.30 -10.76 -15.66
C VAL A 417 23.95 -11.46 -15.52
N HIS A 418 23.65 -12.34 -16.47
CA HIS A 418 22.49 -13.22 -16.45
C HIS A 418 22.88 -14.63 -16.06
N ALA A 419 22.01 -15.36 -15.39
CA ALA A 419 22.05 -16.81 -15.18
C ALA A 419 20.61 -17.34 -15.00
N ASP A 420 20.37 -18.64 -15.17
CA ASP A 420 19.03 -19.21 -14.92
C ASP A 420 18.66 -19.08 -13.43
N THR A 421 19.64 -19.15 -12.52
CA THR A 421 19.50 -18.88 -11.10
C THR A 421 20.67 -18.05 -10.57
N ILE A 422 20.38 -17.03 -9.79
CA ILE A 422 21.41 -16.26 -9.08
C ILE A 422 21.18 -16.40 -7.59
N THR A 423 22.22 -16.80 -6.83
CA THR A 423 22.14 -16.88 -5.36
C THR A 423 23.25 -16.09 -4.71
N MET A 424 23.00 -15.63 -3.50
CA MET A 424 24.00 -14.96 -2.67
C MET A 424 23.98 -15.59 -1.26
N LYS A 425 25.17 -15.80 -0.68
CA LYS A 425 25.34 -16.21 0.72
C LYS A 425 26.32 -15.29 1.41
N ALA A 426 25.94 -14.78 2.57
CA ALA A 426 26.82 -14.00 3.45
C ALA A 426 27.50 -14.93 4.47
N PHE A 427 28.77 -14.67 4.74
CA PHE A 427 29.60 -15.37 5.72
C PHE A 427 30.12 -14.37 6.76
N ASN A 428 30.36 -14.82 7.96
CA ASN A 428 30.78 -13.99 9.10
C ASN A 428 29.81 -12.81 9.33
N PHE A 429 28.53 -13.08 9.17
CA PHE A 429 27.47 -12.09 9.35
C PHE A 429 27.55 -11.48 10.76
N ASN A 430 27.23 -10.18 10.88
CA ASN A 430 27.36 -9.38 12.11
C ASN A 430 28.79 -9.24 12.68
N THR A 431 29.81 -9.48 11.86
CA THR A 431 31.21 -9.17 12.21
C THR A 431 31.83 -8.17 11.23
N PRO A 432 32.90 -7.46 11.58
CA PRO A 432 33.63 -6.59 10.64
C PRO A 432 34.20 -7.34 9.42
N GLN A 433 34.34 -8.67 9.52
CA GLN A 433 34.88 -9.53 8.46
C GLN A 433 33.78 -10.14 7.58
N VAL A 434 32.59 -9.55 7.54
CA VAL A 434 31.51 -10.02 6.69
C VAL A 434 31.89 -9.98 5.21
N TYR A 435 31.69 -11.09 4.51
CA TYR A 435 31.85 -11.17 3.06
C TYR A 435 30.72 -11.96 2.43
N ARG A 436 30.58 -11.86 1.11
CA ARG A 436 29.51 -12.51 0.35
C ARG A 436 30.09 -13.34 -0.78
N LYS A 437 29.46 -14.49 -1.05
CA LYS A 437 29.65 -15.24 -2.29
C LYS A 437 28.38 -15.16 -3.10
N ILE A 438 28.52 -14.81 -4.38
CA ILE A 438 27.43 -14.73 -5.35
C ILE A 438 27.65 -15.83 -6.37
N PHE A 439 26.62 -16.62 -6.65
CA PHE A 439 26.65 -17.72 -7.60
C PHE A 439 25.66 -17.42 -8.73
N GLY A 440 26.13 -17.50 -9.97
CA GLY A 440 25.30 -17.60 -11.16
C GLY A 440 25.36 -19.04 -11.64
N ILE A 441 24.21 -19.69 -11.75
CA ILE A 441 24.08 -21.11 -12.00
C ILE A 441 23.30 -21.29 -13.31
N ASP A 442 23.86 -22.03 -14.22
CA ASP A 442 23.41 -22.37 -15.55
C ASP A 442 23.18 -21.16 -16.48
N ASN A 443 23.55 -21.32 -17.74
CA ASN A 443 23.42 -20.30 -18.79
C ASN A 443 23.97 -18.91 -18.40
N VAL A 444 25.09 -18.88 -17.66
CA VAL A 444 25.71 -17.62 -17.26
C VAL A 444 26.22 -16.89 -18.48
N ARG A 445 25.78 -15.66 -18.67
CA ARG A 445 26.19 -14.77 -19.75
C ARG A 445 26.40 -13.36 -19.21
N ALA A 446 27.54 -12.78 -19.48
CA ALA A 446 27.91 -11.46 -19.01
C ALA A 446 28.24 -10.54 -20.17
N TYR A 447 27.83 -9.28 -20.08
CA TYR A 447 28.11 -8.25 -21.07
C TYR A 447 28.51 -6.93 -20.41
N ARG A 448 29.59 -6.42 -20.85
CA ARG A 448 30.03 -5.02 -20.75
C ARG A 448 30.70 -4.68 -22.09
N THR A 449 30.80 -3.42 -22.46
CA THR A 449 31.32 -3.03 -23.79
C THR A 449 32.72 -3.54 -24.06
N ASP A 450 33.59 -3.58 -23.05
CA ASP A 450 35.00 -3.99 -23.14
C ASP A 450 35.23 -5.49 -22.83
N VAL A 451 34.26 -6.17 -22.24
CA VAL A 451 34.39 -7.59 -21.85
C VAL A 451 33.07 -8.33 -21.92
N GLN A 452 33.08 -9.53 -22.48
CA GLN A 452 31.95 -10.44 -22.50
C GLN A 452 32.39 -11.80 -21.96
N ALA A 453 31.47 -12.54 -21.36
CA ALA A 453 31.78 -13.87 -20.87
C ALA A 453 30.56 -14.80 -20.91
N VAL A 454 30.83 -16.10 -21.06
CA VAL A 454 29.85 -17.17 -20.86
C VAL A 454 30.47 -18.29 -20.03
N CYS A 455 29.68 -18.93 -19.17
CA CYS A 455 30.10 -20.11 -18.41
C CYS A 455 28.86 -20.86 -17.87
N GLY A 456 29.03 -22.07 -17.38
CA GLY A 456 27.95 -22.80 -16.70
C GLY A 456 27.78 -22.36 -15.25
N LEU A 457 28.87 -22.08 -14.56
CA LEU A 457 28.87 -21.67 -13.16
C LEU A 457 29.81 -20.48 -12.96
N PHE A 458 29.31 -19.45 -12.32
CA PHE A 458 30.01 -18.24 -11.93
C PHE A 458 29.99 -18.09 -10.41
N ILE A 459 31.13 -17.78 -9.81
CA ILE A 459 31.25 -17.53 -8.36
C ILE A 459 32.04 -16.24 -8.14
N ALA A 460 31.39 -15.22 -7.57
CA ALA A 460 32.07 -14.02 -7.10
C ALA A 460 32.24 -14.09 -5.57
N ASN A 461 33.42 -13.77 -5.07
CA ASN A 461 33.77 -13.73 -3.66
C ASN A 461 34.27 -12.33 -3.28
N THR A 462 33.50 -11.61 -2.45
CA THR A 462 33.81 -10.24 -2.06
C THR A 462 34.97 -10.16 -1.05
N LYS A 463 35.34 -11.28 -0.40
CA LYS A 463 36.47 -11.31 0.53
C LYS A 463 37.81 -11.04 -0.17
N ASP A 464 37.99 -11.71 -1.30
CA ASP A 464 39.23 -11.68 -2.04
C ASP A 464 39.12 -10.85 -3.32
N SER A 465 37.96 -10.20 -3.52
CA SER A 465 37.59 -9.53 -4.78
C SER A 465 37.83 -10.43 -5.99
N CYS A 466 37.43 -11.68 -5.86
CA CYS A 466 37.72 -12.74 -6.81
C CYS A 466 36.45 -13.25 -7.51
N LEU A 467 36.60 -13.48 -8.79
CA LEU A 467 35.61 -14.05 -9.67
C LEU A 467 36.13 -15.36 -10.27
N VAL A 468 35.39 -16.44 -10.21
CA VAL A 468 35.76 -17.73 -10.82
C VAL A 468 34.65 -18.21 -11.73
N MET A 469 35.01 -18.64 -12.90
CA MET A 469 34.13 -19.23 -13.91
C MET A 469 34.50 -20.69 -14.16
N TYR A 470 33.51 -21.57 -14.14
CA TYR A 470 33.63 -23.01 -14.37
C TYR A 470 32.66 -23.47 -15.45
N GLN A 471 32.84 -24.70 -15.90
CA GLN A 471 31.98 -25.35 -16.89
C GLN A 471 32.04 -24.59 -18.23
N GLU A 472 33.13 -24.82 -18.94
CA GLU A 472 33.42 -24.29 -20.27
C GLU A 472 33.37 -22.73 -20.32
N PRO A 473 34.16 -22.05 -19.49
CA PRO A 473 34.17 -20.59 -19.51
C PRO A 473 34.85 -20.09 -20.80
N ILE A 474 34.23 -19.07 -21.40
CA ILE A 474 34.77 -18.30 -22.50
C ILE A 474 34.70 -16.83 -22.12
N VAL A 475 35.78 -16.11 -22.30
CA VAL A 475 35.89 -14.66 -22.07
C VAL A 475 36.39 -13.99 -23.34
N TRP A 476 35.74 -12.90 -23.74
CA TRP A 476 36.18 -12.05 -24.84
C TRP A 476 36.55 -10.66 -24.33
N SER A 477 37.62 -10.10 -24.89
CA SER A 477 37.95 -8.69 -24.74
C SER A 477 38.53 -8.19 -26.06
N ASP A 478 37.88 -7.19 -26.65
CA ASP A 478 38.17 -6.71 -28.00
C ASP A 478 38.14 -7.87 -29.03
N ASN A 479 39.27 -8.11 -29.72
CA ASN A 479 39.43 -9.18 -30.69
C ASN A 479 40.05 -10.45 -30.08
N ARG A 480 40.10 -10.59 -28.74
CA ARG A 480 40.68 -11.73 -28.04
C ARG A 480 39.62 -12.61 -27.40
N GLN A 481 39.86 -13.90 -27.42
CA GLN A 481 39.06 -14.94 -26.79
C GLN A 481 39.97 -15.78 -25.86
N LEU A 482 39.51 -16.03 -24.64
CA LEU A 482 40.16 -16.85 -23.65
C LEU A 482 39.29 -18.05 -23.29
N LEU A 483 39.87 -19.24 -23.25
CA LEU A 483 39.27 -20.53 -22.98
C LEU A 483 40.07 -21.28 -21.92
N GLY A 484 39.44 -22.16 -21.17
CA GLY A 484 40.07 -23.07 -20.20
C GLY A 484 39.04 -23.91 -19.46
N ASP A 485 39.47 -24.82 -18.59
CA ASP A 485 38.57 -25.59 -17.75
C ASP A 485 37.98 -24.69 -16.63
N SER A 486 38.78 -23.72 -16.17
CA SER A 486 38.31 -22.64 -15.30
C SER A 486 39.11 -21.35 -15.50
N ILE A 487 38.43 -20.22 -15.33
CA ILE A 487 39.02 -18.88 -15.40
C ILE A 487 38.79 -18.16 -14.08
N LYS A 488 39.84 -17.68 -13.44
CA LYS A 488 39.79 -16.96 -12.17
C LYS A 488 40.34 -15.54 -12.37
N VAL A 489 39.56 -14.54 -11.96
CA VAL A 489 39.91 -13.12 -12.11
C VAL A 489 39.89 -12.46 -10.76
N PHE A 490 40.95 -11.74 -10.40
CA PHE A 490 41.00 -10.90 -9.24
C PHE A 490 40.80 -9.44 -9.65
N MET A 491 39.98 -8.76 -8.90
CA MET A 491 39.64 -7.36 -9.15
C MET A 491 40.37 -6.46 -8.12
N ASN A 492 40.67 -5.25 -8.53
CA ASN A 492 41.00 -4.15 -7.62
C ASN A 492 39.99 -3.06 -7.90
N ASP A 493 39.07 -2.83 -6.94
CA ASP A 493 37.86 -2.05 -7.14
C ASP A 493 37.07 -2.54 -8.37
N SER A 494 37.03 -1.77 -9.44
CA SER A 494 36.30 -2.10 -10.68
C SER A 494 37.20 -2.51 -11.85
N THR A 495 38.54 -2.71 -11.61
CA THR A 495 39.49 -3.09 -12.64
C THR A 495 40.08 -4.48 -12.39
N ILE A 496 40.47 -5.19 -13.44
CA ILE A 496 41.16 -6.46 -13.33
C ILE A 496 42.58 -6.21 -12.83
N ARG A 497 42.98 -6.97 -11.81
CA ARG A 497 44.36 -7.00 -11.28
C ARG A 497 45.14 -8.22 -11.81
N GLU A 498 44.51 -9.38 -11.76
CA GLU A 498 45.11 -10.64 -12.18
C GLU A 498 44.07 -11.53 -12.85
N ALA A 499 44.47 -12.31 -13.83
CA ALA A 499 43.66 -13.37 -14.43
C ALA A 499 44.47 -14.67 -14.50
N HIS A 500 43.86 -15.77 -14.10
CA HIS A 500 44.41 -17.12 -14.15
C HIS A 500 43.51 -18.04 -14.94
N ILE A 501 44.04 -18.78 -15.88
CA ILE A 501 43.32 -19.78 -16.67
C ILE A 501 43.94 -21.13 -16.33
N PHE A 502 43.14 -22.08 -15.94
CA PHE A 502 43.58 -23.41 -15.53
C PHE A 502 42.97 -24.48 -16.44
N GLY A 503 43.78 -25.46 -16.81
CA GLY A 503 43.41 -26.61 -17.64
C GLY A 503 43.09 -26.21 -19.06
N ASN A 504 43.74 -26.82 -20.05
CA ASN A 504 43.53 -26.58 -21.47
C ASN A 504 43.45 -25.08 -21.83
N ALA A 505 44.32 -24.27 -21.20
CA ALA A 505 44.30 -22.83 -21.36
C ALA A 505 44.62 -22.45 -22.81
N LEU A 506 43.76 -21.68 -23.45
CA LEU A 506 43.91 -21.24 -24.85
C LEU A 506 43.54 -19.74 -24.94
N SER A 507 44.47 -18.95 -25.45
CA SER A 507 44.28 -17.55 -25.82
C SER A 507 44.29 -17.40 -27.32
N ILE A 508 43.30 -16.82 -27.92
CA ILE A 508 43.15 -16.59 -29.36
C ILE A 508 42.98 -15.08 -29.57
N GLU A 509 43.73 -14.52 -30.51
CA GLU A 509 43.59 -13.15 -31.00
C GLU A 509 43.28 -13.16 -32.49
N GLN A 510 42.11 -12.69 -32.90
CA GLN A 510 41.76 -12.56 -34.33
C GLN A 510 42.48 -11.35 -34.92
N LEU A 511 43.18 -11.53 -36.03
CA LEU A 511 43.83 -10.44 -36.74
C LEU A 511 42.80 -9.55 -37.48
N LYS A 512 43.27 -8.39 -37.98
CA LYS A 512 42.41 -7.41 -38.67
C LYS A 512 41.74 -7.94 -39.94
N ASP A 513 42.35 -8.88 -40.61
CA ASP A 513 41.81 -9.56 -41.78
C ASP A 513 40.66 -10.51 -41.47
N LYS A 514 40.46 -10.86 -40.18
CA LYS A 514 39.45 -11.81 -39.68
C LYS A 514 39.63 -13.26 -40.13
N GLU A 515 40.72 -13.56 -40.81
CA GLU A 515 41.04 -14.89 -41.33
C GLU A 515 42.15 -15.57 -40.55
N HIS A 516 43.10 -14.80 -40.00
CA HIS A 516 44.25 -15.31 -39.24
C HIS A 516 44.09 -15.08 -37.73
N TYR A 517 44.63 -16.00 -36.96
CA TYR A 517 44.50 -16.02 -35.52
C TYR A 517 45.85 -16.27 -34.84
N ASN A 518 46.34 -15.33 -34.02
CA ASN A 518 47.40 -15.57 -33.09
C ASN A 518 46.89 -16.46 -31.97
N GLN A 519 47.63 -17.48 -31.57
CA GLN A 519 47.18 -18.49 -30.64
C GLN A 519 48.28 -18.82 -29.64
N VAL A 520 47.89 -18.96 -28.36
CA VAL A 520 48.76 -19.50 -27.30
C VAL A 520 48.01 -20.56 -26.55
N ALA A 521 48.50 -21.78 -26.52
CA ALA A 521 47.95 -22.89 -25.72
C ALA A 521 48.93 -23.31 -24.66
N SER A 522 48.46 -23.69 -23.49
CA SER A 522 49.30 -24.20 -22.38
C SER A 522 48.41 -24.93 -21.36
N LYS A 523 49.06 -25.57 -20.36
CA LYS A 523 48.31 -26.13 -19.23
C LYS A 523 47.68 -25.04 -18.36
N THR A 524 48.44 -23.95 -18.10
CA THR A 524 47.96 -22.81 -17.30
C THR A 524 48.49 -21.49 -17.85
N MET A 525 47.66 -20.44 -17.74
CA MET A 525 48.07 -19.07 -18.04
C MET A 525 47.81 -18.16 -16.85
N HIS A 526 48.66 -17.17 -16.67
CA HIS A 526 48.55 -16.14 -15.66
C HIS A 526 48.87 -14.79 -16.29
N ALA A 527 47.99 -13.80 -16.09
CA ALA A 527 48.20 -12.43 -16.56
C ALA A 527 48.05 -11.43 -15.40
N GLN A 528 48.90 -10.42 -15.41
CA GLN A 528 48.88 -9.30 -14.45
C GLN A 528 48.53 -8.02 -15.19
N PHE A 529 47.68 -7.21 -14.54
CA PHE A 529 47.18 -5.97 -15.07
C PHE A 529 47.51 -4.79 -14.15
N LEU A 530 47.71 -3.64 -14.73
CA LEU A 530 47.84 -2.37 -14.04
C LEU A 530 46.84 -1.41 -14.68
N ASP A 531 45.96 -0.84 -13.87
CA ASP A 531 44.84 0.02 -14.33
C ASP A 531 43.97 -0.62 -15.44
N GLY A 532 43.73 -1.93 -15.31
CA GLY A 532 42.95 -2.70 -16.27
C GLY A 532 43.69 -3.04 -17.57
N LYS A 533 44.96 -2.65 -17.74
CA LYS A 533 45.78 -2.92 -18.90
C LYS A 533 46.79 -4.04 -18.60
N MET A 534 46.87 -5.07 -19.44
CA MET A 534 47.81 -6.17 -19.27
C MET A 534 49.26 -5.67 -19.30
N ARG A 535 50.06 -6.10 -18.34
CA ARG A 535 51.50 -5.81 -18.24
C ARG A 535 52.36 -7.01 -18.46
N THR A 536 51.94 -8.12 -17.88
CA THR A 536 52.65 -9.39 -18.06
C THR A 536 51.66 -10.52 -18.27
N ALA A 537 52.01 -11.47 -19.11
CA ALA A 537 51.30 -12.74 -19.22
C ALA A 537 52.36 -13.86 -19.21
N GLN A 538 52.03 -14.97 -18.56
CA GLN A 538 52.84 -16.15 -18.49
C GLN A 538 52.03 -17.38 -18.87
N ALA A 539 52.52 -18.18 -19.79
CA ALA A 539 52.00 -19.49 -20.14
C ALA A 539 52.98 -20.56 -19.65
N VAL A 540 52.47 -21.62 -19.01
CA VAL A 540 53.30 -22.65 -18.35
C VAL A 540 52.81 -24.04 -18.69
N SER A 541 53.75 -24.91 -18.93
CA SER A 541 53.64 -26.32 -19.30
C SER A 541 53.03 -26.57 -20.66
N ASN A 542 53.78 -27.19 -21.53
CA ASN A 542 53.41 -27.56 -22.90
C ASN A 542 52.91 -26.38 -23.71
N VAL A 543 53.68 -25.29 -23.71
CA VAL A 543 53.29 -24.08 -24.42
C VAL A 543 53.48 -24.27 -25.93
N LEU A 544 52.38 -24.10 -26.66
CA LEU A 544 52.34 -24.06 -28.11
C LEU A 544 51.87 -22.68 -28.56
N THR A 545 52.50 -22.09 -29.56
CA THR A 545 52.08 -20.82 -30.12
C THR A 545 51.99 -20.87 -31.64
N VAL A 546 50.96 -20.19 -32.15
CA VAL A 546 50.86 -19.80 -33.56
C VAL A 546 50.83 -18.28 -33.58
N TYR A 547 51.82 -17.67 -34.23
CA TYR A 547 51.95 -16.24 -34.33
C TYR A 547 52.21 -15.82 -35.77
N TYR A 548 51.47 -14.83 -36.26
CA TYR A 548 51.64 -14.27 -37.58
C TYR A 548 52.39 -12.95 -37.49
N PRO A 549 53.72 -12.92 -37.74
CA PRO A 549 54.47 -11.68 -37.74
C PRO A 549 54.02 -10.80 -38.91
N ILE A 550 53.87 -9.50 -38.62
CA ILE A 550 53.36 -8.49 -39.53
C ILE A 550 54.51 -7.55 -39.90
N GLU A 551 54.68 -7.22 -41.18
CA GLU A 551 55.61 -6.20 -41.66
C GLU A 551 55.19 -4.81 -41.18
N GLU A 552 56.10 -4.05 -40.64
CA GLU A 552 55.82 -2.71 -40.08
C GLU A 552 55.37 -1.70 -41.14
N LYS A 553 55.84 -1.83 -42.37
CA LYS A 553 55.61 -0.84 -43.44
C LYS A 553 54.20 -0.90 -44.03
N ASP A 554 53.64 -2.06 -44.23
CA ASP A 554 52.40 -2.26 -44.97
C ASP A 554 51.38 -3.16 -44.23
N SER A 555 51.72 -3.62 -43.03
CA SER A 555 50.91 -4.54 -42.22
C SER A 555 50.64 -5.90 -42.92
N SER A 556 51.45 -6.29 -43.90
CA SER A 556 51.34 -7.59 -44.55
C SER A 556 51.83 -8.72 -43.63
N ILE A 557 51.19 -9.90 -43.70
CA ILE A 557 51.60 -11.07 -42.94
C ILE A 557 52.84 -11.71 -43.64
N ILE A 558 53.95 -11.83 -42.91
CA ILE A 558 55.21 -12.37 -43.40
C ILE A 558 55.13 -13.90 -43.50
N GLY A 559 54.43 -14.54 -42.57
CA GLY A 559 54.38 -16.00 -42.49
C GLY A 559 53.72 -16.44 -41.17
N LEU A 560 53.89 -17.72 -40.82
CA LEU A 560 53.43 -18.31 -39.57
C LEU A 560 54.65 -18.75 -38.76
N ASN A 561 54.79 -18.20 -37.56
CA ASN A 561 55.74 -18.69 -36.57
C ASN A 561 55.05 -19.71 -35.64
N TYR A 562 55.53 -20.96 -35.68
CA TYR A 562 55.09 -22.03 -34.78
C TYR A 562 56.17 -22.25 -33.74
N LEU A 563 55.82 -22.07 -32.46
CA LEU A 563 56.78 -22.19 -31.35
C LEU A 563 56.27 -23.19 -30.31
N GLU A 564 57.20 -24.06 -29.86
CA GLU A 564 56.98 -25.01 -28.77
C GLU A 564 57.99 -24.67 -27.63
N THR A 565 57.48 -24.55 -26.41
CA THR A 565 58.32 -24.29 -25.24
C THR A 565 57.62 -24.82 -23.97
N ASP A 566 58.35 -24.93 -22.88
CA ASP A 566 57.74 -25.27 -21.59
C ASP A 566 57.16 -24.05 -20.89
N THR A 567 57.79 -22.89 -21.00
CA THR A 567 57.32 -21.66 -20.37
C THR A 567 57.58 -20.45 -21.26
N MET A 568 56.54 -19.61 -21.42
CA MET A 568 56.64 -18.34 -22.14
C MET A 568 56.15 -17.20 -21.26
N ARG A 569 56.86 -16.07 -21.29
CA ARG A 569 56.42 -14.81 -20.65
C ARG A 569 56.37 -13.70 -21.69
N ILE A 570 55.28 -12.94 -21.62
CA ILE A 570 55.02 -11.81 -22.51
C ILE A 570 54.99 -10.55 -21.64
N TYR A 571 55.63 -9.50 -22.08
CA TYR A 571 55.67 -8.19 -21.42
C TYR A 571 55.09 -7.14 -22.37
N MET A 572 54.16 -6.34 -21.85
CA MET A 572 53.44 -5.30 -22.62
C MET A 572 53.78 -3.91 -22.11
N SER A 573 53.90 -2.97 -23.03
CA SER A 573 54.05 -1.55 -22.71
C SER A 573 52.80 -0.95 -22.10
N PRO A 574 52.83 0.26 -21.51
CA PRO A 574 51.67 1.02 -21.11
C PRO A 574 50.67 1.28 -22.25
N GLN A 575 51.20 1.34 -23.49
CA GLN A 575 50.42 1.56 -24.73
C GLN A 575 49.87 0.24 -25.32
N GLN A 576 50.04 -0.89 -24.59
CA GLN A 576 49.60 -2.23 -25.00
C GLN A 576 50.34 -2.76 -26.25
N GLN A 577 51.58 -2.34 -26.44
CA GLN A 577 52.47 -2.90 -27.45
C GLN A 577 53.32 -4.00 -26.84
N LEU A 578 53.66 -5.02 -27.61
CA LEU A 578 54.56 -6.10 -27.21
C LEU A 578 55.98 -5.55 -27.05
N GLU A 579 56.51 -5.60 -25.81
CA GLU A 579 57.91 -5.15 -25.53
C GLU A 579 58.89 -6.29 -25.54
N LYS A 580 58.51 -7.44 -24.95
CA LYS A 580 59.44 -8.56 -24.79
C LYS A 580 58.69 -9.89 -24.70
N ILE A 581 59.23 -10.89 -25.33
CA ILE A 581 58.87 -12.30 -25.12
C ILE A 581 60.10 -12.98 -24.52
N TRP A 582 59.89 -13.76 -23.46
CA TRP A 582 60.88 -14.63 -22.89
C TRP A 582 60.39 -16.06 -22.89
N THR A 583 61.26 -17.01 -23.32
CA THR A 583 60.98 -18.44 -23.31
C THR A 583 62.19 -19.16 -22.71
N ASN A 584 61.95 -20.28 -22.04
CA ASN A 584 62.98 -21.27 -21.76
C ASN A 584 63.02 -22.30 -22.91
N LYS A 585 64.01 -23.12 -23.03
CA LYS A 585 64.12 -24.22 -24.04
C LYS A 585 63.00 -24.24 -25.06
N PHE A 586 63.20 -23.75 -26.26
CA PHE A 586 62.18 -23.61 -27.26
C PHE A 586 62.60 -24.22 -28.60
N THR A 587 61.64 -24.67 -29.39
CA THR A 587 61.73 -24.94 -30.81
C THR A 587 60.81 -23.95 -31.54
N SER A 588 61.33 -23.27 -32.54
CA SER A 588 60.58 -22.30 -33.32
C SER A 588 60.82 -22.51 -34.81
N THR A 589 59.76 -22.50 -35.57
CA THR A 589 59.83 -22.61 -37.04
C THR A 589 58.97 -21.50 -37.67
N LEU A 590 59.58 -20.70 -38.55
CA LEU A 590 58.90 -19.71 -39.35
C LEU A 590 58.59 -20.33 -40.74
N TYR A 591 57.30 -20.48 -41.01
CA TYR A 591 56.81 -20.92 -42.31
C TYR A 591 56.45 -19.71 -43.16
N PRO A 592 56.99 -19.55 -44.36
CA PRO A 592 56.52 -18.54 -45.32
C PRO A 592 55.05 -18.68 -45.61
N ILE A 593 54.33 -17.59 -45.90
CA ILE A 593 52.85 -17.59 -46.07
C ILE A 593 52.36 -18.61 -47.10
N THR A 594 53.16 -18.88 -48.12
CA THR A 594 52.82 -19.83 -49.20
C THR A 594 53.16 -21.31 -48.88
N GLN A 595 53.84 -21.57 -47.73
CA GLN A 595 54.32 -22.91 -47.34
C GLN A 595 53.84 -23.33 -45.96
N ILE A 596 52.81 -22.71 -45.42
CA ILE A 596 52.26 -23.04 -44.10
C ILE A 596 51.62 -24.45 -44.16
N PRO A 597 52.08 -25.39 -43.31
CA PRO A 597 51.43 -26.70 -43.24
C PRO A 597 50.02 -26.56 -42.66
N PRO A 598 49.00 -27.21 -43.22
CA PRO A 598 47.62 -27.11 -42.76
C PRO A 598 47.42 -27.50 -41.29
N ASP A 599 48.19 -28.46 -40.79
CA ASP A 599 48.18 -28.95 -39.40
C ASP A 599 48.83 -27.97 -38.39
N LYS A 600 49.47 -26.90 -38.86
CA LYS A 600 50.12 -25.87 -38.01
C LYS A 600 49.30 -24.58 -37.92
N VAL A 601 48.26 -24.43 -38.72
CA VAL A 601 47.42 -23.21 -38.76
C VAL A 601 46.66 -23.04 -37.45
N PHE A 602 46.18 -24.15 -36.88
CA PHE A 602 45.40 -24.14 -35.63
C PHE A 602 46.02 -25.06 -34.61
N LEU A 603 46.08 -24.56 -33.35
CA LEU A 603 46.52 -25.37 -32.20
C LEU A 603 45.45 -26.40 -31.82
N PRO A 604 45.81 -27.52 -31.15
CA PRO A 604 44.85 -28.45 -30.61
C PRO A 604 43.79 -27.74 -29.77
N ASN A 605 42.55 -28.13 -29.87
CA ASN A 605 41.40 -27.51 -29.19
C ASN A 605 41.10 -26.05 -29.61
N PHE A 606 41.58 -25.59 -30.75
CA PHE A 606 41.18 -24.31 -31.32
C PHE A 606 39.70 -24.32 -31.67
N HIS A 607 38.98 -23.35 -31.11
CA HIS A 607 37.58 -23.02 -31.47
C HIS A 607 37.39 -21.52 -31.33
N TRP A 608 36.82 -20.89 -32.32
CA TRP A 608 36.40 -19.50 -32.30
C TRP A 608 34.89 -19.42 -32.18
N TYR A 609 34.38 -18.65 -31.19
CA TYR A 609 32.97 -18.64 -30.78
C TYR A 609 32.34 -17.25 -30.90
N GLU A 610 32.38 -16.60 -32.06
CA GLU A 610 31.79 -15.28 -32.24
C GLU A 610 30.28 -15.31 -32.16
N THR A 611 29.60 -16.34 -32.64
CA THR A 611 28.14 -16.50 -32.54
C THR A 611 27.67 -16.71 -31.11
N VAL A 612 28.50 -17.29 -30.26
CA VAL A 612 28.19 -17.48 -28.82
C VAL A 612 28.38 -16.21 -28.03
N ARG A 613 29.24 -15.29 -28.48
CA ARG A 613 29.58 -14.06 -27.82
C ARG A 613 28.34 -13.18 -27.59
N PRO A 614 28.09 -12.66 -26.36
CA PRO A 614 27.04 -11.67 -26.12
C PRO A 614 27.30 -10.37 -26.87
N LYS A 615 26.37 -9.94 -27.74
CA LYS A 615 26.52 -8.77 -28.60
C LYS A 615 26.13 -7.47 -27.90
N ASP A 616 25.15 -7.55 -27.01
CA ASP A 616 24.67 -6.42 -26.22
C ASP A 616 24.05 -6.89 -24.90
N LYS A 617 23.57 -5.92 -24.12
CA LYS A 617 22.90 -6.16 -22.83
C LYS A 617 21.59 -6.95 -22.92
N PHE A 618 21.01 -7.13 -24.09
CA PHE A 618 19.78 -7.90 -24.30
C PHE A 618 20.09 -9.31 -24.78
N ASP A 619 21.23 -9.52 -25.47
CA ASP A 619 21.67 -10.82 -25.95
C ASP A 619 22.12 -11.77 -24.83
N ILE A 620 22.32 -11.24 -23.59
CA ILE A 620 22.67 -12.07 -22.44
C ILE A 620 21.58 -13.10 -22.07
N PHE A 621 20.35 -12.92 -22.52
CA PHE A 621 19.25 -13.85 -22.23
C PHE A 621 19.12 -14.98 -23.25
N ARG A 622 19.91 -14.95 -24.31
CA ARG A 622 19.89 -15.97 -25.35
C ARG A 622 20.48 -17.28 -24.83
N LYS A 623 19.74 -18.39 -24.97
CA LYS A 623 20.25 -19.73 -24.68
C LYS A 623 21.02 -20.26 -25.90
N VAL A 624 22.25 -20.65 -25.71
CA VAL A 624 23.15 -21.12 -26.77
C VAL A 624 23.85 -22.40 -26.27
N ALA A 625 23.86 -23.43 -27.11
CA ALA A 625 24.64 -24.64 -26.88
C ALA A 625 26.13 -24.36 -27.23
N ARG A 626 27.03 -24.47 -26.28
CA ARG A 626 28.40 -23.94 -26.39
C ARG A 626 29.31 -24.73 -27.27
N LYS A 627 29.24 -26.08 -27.23
CA LYS A 627 30.19 -26.94 -27.97
C LYS A 627 29.87 -27.02 -29.43
N ASP A 628 28.60 -26.90 -29.80
CA ASP A 628 28.13 -27.16 -31.18
C ASP A 628 28.11 -25.88 -32.02
N ASP A 629 28.29 -24.71 -31.43
CA ASP A 629 28.16 -23.40 -32.08
C ASP A 629 29.52 -22.71 -32.33
N SER A 630 30.60 -23.49 -32.52
CA SER A 630 31.89 -22.91 -32.93
C SER A 630 31.80 -22.41 -34.39
N ASP A 631 32.15 -21.12 -34.56
CA ASP A 631 32.12 -20.50 -35.90
C ASP A 631 33.26 -20.97 -36.81
N VAL A 632 34.39 -21.30 -36.17
CA VAL A 632 35.58 -21.80 -36.90
C VAL A 632 36.15 -23.03 -36.18
N ARG A 633 36.24 -24.13 -36.93
CA ARG A 633 36.86 -25.41 -36.47
C ARG A 633 38.00 -25.78 -37.36
N PRO A 634 39.02 -26.51 -36.85
CA PRO A 634 40.16 -26.93 -37.67
C PRO A 634 39.80 -27.73 -38.93
N SER A 635 38.70 -28.47 -38.89
CA SER A 635 38.19 -29.28 -39.99
C SER A 635 37.46 -28.50 -41.11
N GLU A 636 37.12 -27.22 -40.85
CA GLU A 636 36.33 -26.40 -41.76
C GLU A 636 37.18 -25.46 -42.63
N VAL A 637 38.49 -25.37 -42.34
CA VAL A 637 39.41 -24.56 -43.14
C VAL A 637 39.81 -25.36 -44.35
N ALA A 638 39.24 -25.06 -45.48
CA ALA A 638 39.69 -25.66 -46.76
C ALA A 638 41.16 -25.31 -46.99
N ALA A 639 41.96 -26.31 -47.35
CA ALA A 639 43.34 -26.06 -47.75
C ALA A 639 43.36 -24.99 -48.84
N PRO A 640 44.26 -23.99 -48.77
CA PRO A 640 44.35 -22.97 -49.80
C PRO A 640 44.51 -23.63 -51.17
N PRO A 641 43.86 -23.09 -52.21
CA PRO A 641 43.86 -23.73 -53.53
C PRO A 641 45.33 -23.87 -53.99
N ARG A 642 45.74 -25.10 -54.28
CA ARG A 642 47.05 -25.36 -54.86
C ARG A 642 47.15 -24.53 -56.15
N GLN A 643 48.03 -23.52 -56.16
CA GLN A 643 48.40 -22.87 -57.43
C GLN A 643 49.00 -23.91 -58.33
N LYS A 644 48.27 -24.26 -59.44
CA LYS A 644 48.85 -25.05 -60.54
C LYS A 644 49.89 -24.15 -61.19
N PHE A 645 51.15 -24.46 -60.98
CA PHE A 645 52.16 -23.93 -61.83
C PHE A 645 51.95 -24.52 -63.19
N SER A 646 51.55 -23.72 -64.18
CA SER A 646 51.61 -24.06 -65.56
C SER A 646 53.08 -24.08 -65.99
N ASN A 647 53.56 -25.28 -66.42
CA ASN A 647 54.85 -25.43 -67.07
C ASN A 647 54.93 -24.54 -68.32
#